data_2a9f25f3ef81681344d1c7983994372b
#
_entry.id   2a9f25f3ef81681344d1c7983994372b
#
_cell.length_a   1.000
_cell.length_b   1.000
_cell.length_c   1.000
_cell.angle_alpha   90.00
_cell.angle_beta   90.00
_cell.angle_gamma   90.00
#
_symmetry.space_group_name_H-M   'P 1'
#
loop_
_entity.id
_entity.type
_entity.pdbx_description
1 polymer ?
#
loop_
_entity_poly.entity_id
_entity_poly.type
_entity_poly.pdbx_seq_one_letter_code
_entity_poly.pdbx_strand_id
1 'polypeptide(L)'
;PIEMIMSGVSLAVAAIPEGLPAVVTIALALGVQRMGRRNAIIRKLPAVETLGCVTVICADKTGTLTRNEMTVKEFFIGGKRVEVTGVGYAPYGEFLMSGQRVDPRCEEHLMLALKIGFYCNNSVLTQNRKKETAQPLLSRQKTGPAPKWEILGDPTEGALVVAGAKAGLPLHTRGTHNSPVHEIPFDPERKRMTMIYRESKGLVAYTKGAPEVIVSLCTGILESGRVLEMSPGERRRILSENSRMASQGLRVLALAYRHLPELRGKDLENVETNLILVGLVGMEDPPREEVRKSIALAKGAGVRTVMITGDHLDTALSVARSLGLAGEGDLAICGAELDSMTDDRLLECVENSRVFARVNPEHKLRIVKALKAHGHIVAMTGDGVNDAPAIKEADIGIAMGLSGTDVTREAAAMVLADDNYATIVAAVEEGRAIYDNIRKFIRYLLACNAGEVLTMLVAVIIGLPLPLVPIQILWMNLVTDGLPAIALTMDPLDPQAMSRKPRRPREGVFSEGLGLKIASQGVIIGISTICAFIISLALCGEIKRARTVAFTCLVMAQLIYVFHCRSEYHRLSETDLRTNIYLIGAVAISGAMQLLAVYLPVAQGVFHTVALDGFDWIIIFLLSGWSGIFVVIIEKARRLIKRRTSVIRV
;
A
#
# COMPACT_ATOMS: atom_id res chain seq x y z
N PRO A 1 -10.98 -58.29 -14.35
CA PRO A 1 -9.68 -57.63 -14.03
C PRO A 1 -9.53 -56.27 -14.73
N ILE A 2 -9.82 -56.19 -16.04
CA ILE A 2 -9.66 -54.93 -16.82
C ILE A 2 -10.61 -53.85 -16.31
N GLU A 3 -11.86 -54.16 -16.01
CA GLU A 3 -12.85 -53.18 -15.49
C GLU A 3 -12.44 -52.65 -14.11
N MET A 4 -11.88 -53.49 -13.24
CA MET A 4 -11.36 -53.03 -11.92
C MET A 4 -10.17 -52.10 -12.08
N ILE A 5 -9.27 -52.39 -13.03
CA ILE A 5 -8.13 -51.53 -13.33
C ILE A 5 -8.64 -50.18 -13.88
N MET A 6 -9.59 -50.21 -14.81
CA MET A 6 -10.19 -49.00 -15.38
C MET A 6 -10.94 -48.20 -14.32
N SER A 7 -11.64 -48.85 -13.37
CA SER A 7 -12.27 -48.20 -12.23
C SER A 7 -11.25 -47.49 -11.34
N GLY A 8 -10.13 -48.19 -11.03
CA GLY A 8 -9.05 -47.63 -10.23
C GLY A 8 -8.37 -46.44 -10.89
N VAL A 9 -8.09 -46.53 -12.18
CA VAL A 9 -7.53 -45.43 -12.98
C VAL A 9 -8.49 -44.24 -13.03
N SER A 10 -9.79 -44.46 -13.29
CA SER A 10 -10.79 -43.40 -13.32
C SER A 10 -10.89 -42.69 -11.97
N LEU A 11 -10.90 -43.45 -10.86
CA LEU A 11 -10.95 -42.90 -9.50
C LEU A 11 -9.67 -42.11 -9.17
N ALA A 12 -8.50 -42.58 -9.57
CA ALA A 12 -7.23 -41.90 -9.37
C ALA A 12 -7.19 -40.56 -10.16
N VAL A 13 -7.63 -40.54 -11.41
CA VAL A 13 -7.73 -39.34 -12.23
C VAL A 13 -8.73 -38.33 -11.63
N ALA A 14 -9.90 -38.79 -11.19
CA ALA A 14 -10.90 -37.93 -10.56
C ALA A 14 -10.40 -37.30 -9.23
N ALA A 15 -9.49 -37.97 -8.52
CA ALA A 15 -8.98 -37.50 -7.23
C ALA A 15 -7.91 -36.39 -7.34
N ILE A 16 -7.30 -36.19 -8.53
CA ILE A 16 -6.21 -35.24 -8.73
C ILE A 16 -6.72 -33.96 -9.39
N PRO A 17 -6.72 -32.81 -8.67
CA PRO A 17 -7.10 -31.52 -9.26
C PRO A 17 -5.94 -30.95 -10.12
N GLU A 18 -5.76 -31.46 -11.34
CA GLU A 18 -4.63 -31.14 -12.23
C GLU A 18 -4.53 -29.63 -12.55
N GLY A 19 -5.67 -28.94 -12.63
CA GLY A 19 -5.72 -27.50 -12.88
C GLY A 19 -5.28 -26.62 -11.69
N LEU A 20 -5.25 -27.13 -10.45
CA LEU A 20 -5.05 -26.33 -9.25
C LEU A 20 -3.72 -25.57 -9.23
N PRO A 21 -2.54 -26.18 -9.49
CA PRO A 21 -1.26 -25.46 -9.50
C PRO A 21 -1.20 -24.37 -10.56
N ALA A 22 -1.76 -24.63 -11.75
CA ALA A 22 -1.80 -23.66 -12.84
C ALA A 22 -2.68 -22.45 -12.48
N VAL A 23 -3.87 -22.66 -11.92
CA VAL A 23 -4.80 -21.59 -11.52
C VAL A 23 -4.22 -20.77 -10.39
N VAL A 24 -3.54 -21.38 -9.38
CA VAL A 24 -2.83 -20.63 -8.31
C VAL A 24 -1.76 -19.71 -8.91
N THR A 25 -0.95 -20.23 -9.83
CA THR A 25 0.11 -19.44 -10.46
C THR A 25 -0.45 -18.27 -11.27
N ILE A 26 -1.53 -18.50 -12.02
CA ILE A 26 -2.24 -17.45 -12.78
C ILE A 26 -2.82 -16.40 -11.83
N ALA A 27 -3.45 -16.82 -10.73
CA ALA A 27 -4.01 -15.91 -9.72
C ALA A 27 -2.95 -14.99 -9.13
N LEU A 28 -1.79 -15.54 -8.75
CA LEU A 28 -0.67 -14.77 -8.22
C LEU A 28 -0.08 -13.83 -9.27
N ALA A 29 0.10 -14.28 -10.51
CA ALA A 29 0.63 -13.46 -11.61
C ALA A 29 -0.28 -12.26 -11.93
N LEU A 30 -1.60 -12.49 -12.01
CA LEU A 30 -2.58 -11.41 -12.18
C LEU A 30 -2.59 -10.44 -11.00
N GLY A 31 -2.43 -10.96 -9.78
CA GLY A 31 -2.30 -10.15 -8.58
C GLY A 31 -1.07 -9.24 -8.61
N VAL A 32 0.10 -9.78 -8.98
CA VAL A 32 1.33 -9.00 -9.18
C VAL A 32 1.14 -7.91 -10.23
N GLN A 33 0.46 -8.24 -11.35
CA GLN A 33 0.18 -7.25 -12.39
C GLN A 33 -0.73 -6.11 -11.87
N ARG A 34 -1.75 -6.42 -11.07
CA ARG A 34 -2.63 -5.39 -10.45
C ARG A 34 -1.86 -4.53 -9.46
N MET A 35 -1.03 -5.14 -8.61
CA MET A 35 -0.16 -4.43 -7.67
C MET A 35 0.82 -3.50 -8.40
N GLY A 36 1.43 -3.98 -9.49
CA GLY A 36 2.33 -3.16 -10.33
C GLY A 36 1.64 -1.94 -10.95
N ARG A 37 0.38 -2.06 -11.38
CA ARG A 37 -0.43 -0.92 -11.85
C ARG A 37 -0.74 0.11 -10.75
N ARG A 38 -0.65 -0.30 -9.49
CA ARG A 38 -0.82 0.54 -8.30
C ARG A 38 0.52 0.94 -7.67
N ASN A 39 1.62 0.92 -8.43
CA ASN A 39 2.98 1.29 -8.02
C ASN A 39 3.64 0.35 -7.00
N ALA A 40 3.07 -0.82 -6.72
CA ALA A 40 3.67 -1.83 -5.86
C ALA A 40 4.31 -2.94 -6.70
N ILE A 41 5.64 -2.91 -6.81
CA ILE A 41 6.41 -3.88 -7.61
C ILE A 41 6.81 -5.05 -6.72
N ILE A 42 6.22 -6.22 -6.96
CA ILE A 42 6.52 -7.43 -6.21
C ILE A 42 7.74 -8.13 -6.81
N ARG A 43 8.72 -8.44 -5.98
CA ARG A 43 9.94 -9.16 -6.36
C ARG A 43 9.91 -10.64 -6.01
N LYS A 44 9.15 -11.02 -4.97
CA LYS A 44 9.01 -12.40 -4.49
C LYS A 44 7.54 -12.79 -4.47
N LEU A 45 7.11 -13.76 -5.29
CA LEU A 45 5.71 -14.19 -5.39
C LEU A 45 5.05 -14.55 -4.04
N PRO A 46 5.73 -15.24 -3.09
CA PRO A 46 5.12 -15.55 -1.80
C PRO A 46 4.72 -14.31 -0.98
N ALA A 47 5.35 -13.15 -1.25
CA ALA A 47 5.01 -11.89 -0.57
C ALA A 47 3.56 -11.45 -0.83
N VAL A 48 2.97 -11.82 -1.97
CA VAL A 48 1.58 -11.49 -2.31
C VAL A 48 0.59 -12.07 -1.30
N GLU A 49 0.81 -13.33 -0.91
CA GLU A 49 -0.03 -13.99 0.09
C GLU A 49 0.21 -13.41 1.49
N THR A 50 1.48 -13.18 1.85
CA THR A 50 1.88 -12.63 3.16
C THR A 50 1.35 -11.22 3.36
N LEU A 51 1.27 -10.38 2.29
CA LEU A 51 0.67 -9.04 2.33
C LEU A 51 -0.76 -9.06 2.86
N GLY A 52 -1.57 -10.04 2.44
CA GLY A 52 -2.95 -10.21 2.94
C GLY A 52 -3.05 -10.52 4.44
N CYS A 53 -1.96 -10.99 5.06
CA CYS A 53 -1.87 -11.36 6.47
C CYS A 53 -1.20 -10.29 7.35
N VAL A 54 -0.67 -9.21 6.79
CA VAL A 54 0.03 -8.15 7.52
C VAL A 54 -0.84 -7.62 8.65
N THR A 55 -0.24 -7.57 9.85
CA THR A 55 -0.87 -7.05 11.07
C THR A 55 -0.24 -5.75 11.55
N VAL A 56 1.04 -5.53 11.21
CA VAL A 56 1.79 -4.32 11.56
C VAL A 56 2.58 -3.81 10.36
N ILE A 57 2.49 -2.52 10.09
CA ILE A 57 3.33 -1.81 9.12
C ILE A 57 4.26 -0.88 9.89
N CYS A 58 5.55 -1.16 9.89
CA CYS A 58 6.61 -0.28 10.38
C CYS A 58 7.03 0.64 9.25
N ALA A 59 6.66 1.91 9.33
CA ALA A 59 6.92 2.89 8.29
C ALA A 59 7.97 3.91 8.74
N ASP A 60 8.97 4.16 7.89
CA ASP A 60 9.84 5.31 8.07
C ASP A 60 9.02 6.60 7.84
N LYS A 61 9.37 7.68 8.57
CA LYS A 61 8.67 8.96 8.43
C LYS A 61 9.00 9.61 7.10
N THR A 62 10.31 9.84 6.85
CA THR A 62 10.78 10.69 5.77
C THR A 62 10.58 10.04 4.40
N GLY A 63 9.95 10.76 3.48
CA GLY A 63 9.71 10.29 2.12
C GLY A 63 8.58 9.26 1.98
N THR A 64 8.21 8.53 3.05
CA THR A 64 7.16 7.51 3.05
C THR A 64 5.82 8.07 3.57
N LEU A 65 5.81 8.55 4.80
CA LEU A 65 4.64 9.19 5.42
C LEU A 65 4.56 10.67 5.05
N THR A 66 5.71 11.29 4.79
CA THR A 66 5.86 12.69 4.38
C THR A 66 6.30 12.80 2.92
N ARG A 67 6.25 14.01 2.38
CA ARG A 67 6.60 14.27 0.97
C ARG A 67 8.09 14.30 0.68
N ASN A 68 8.93 14.39 1.72
CA ASN A 68 10.36 14.72 1.61
C ASN A 68 10.59 16.06 0.88
N GLU A 69 9.69 17.01 1.09
CA GLU A 69 9.69 18.34 0.50
C GLU A 69 9.61 19.37 1.62
N MET A 70 10.78 19.74 2.20
CA MET A 70 10.81 20.76 3.26
C MET A 70 10.05 22.01 2.81
N THR A 71 9.18 22.51 3.67
CA THR A 71 8.30 23.66 3.39
C THR A 71 8.36 24.65 4.54
N VAL A 72 8.59 25.93 4.25
CA VAL A 72 8.49 27.00 5.24
C VAL A 72 7.03 27.17 5.65
N LYS A 73 6.78 27.16 6.97
CA LYS A 73 5.44 27.29 7.57
C LYS A 73 5.24 28.62 8.27
N GLU A 74 6.23 29.08 8.99
CA GLU A 74 6.11 30.37 9.68
C GLU A 74 7.45 31.08 9.79
N PHE A 75 7.39 32.41 9.87
CA PHE A 75 8.46 33.29 10.31
C PHE A 75 8.09 33.93 11.64
N PHE A 76 9.10 34.11 12.48
CA PHE A 76 9.00 34.99 13.65
C PHE A 76 9.96 36.16 13.45
N ILE A 77 9.42 37.35 13.15
CA ILE A 77 10.16 38.56 12.77
C ILE A 77 9.55 39.80 13.40
N GLY A 78 10.39 40.70 13.91
CA GLY A 78 9.92 41.94 14.55
C GLY A 78 8.90 41.73 15.66
N GLY A 79 9.00 40.63 16.40
CA GLY A 79 8.05 40.25 17.44
C GLY A 79 6.70 39.71 16.94
N LYS A 80 6.51 39.54 15.63
CA LYS A 80 5.27 39.06 14.99
C LYS A 80 5.47 37.71 14.35
N ARG A 81 4.39 36.91 14.29
CA ARG A 81 4.34 35.64 13.58
C ARG A 81 3.71 35.83 12.20
N VAL A 82 4.35 35.30 11.18
CA VAL A 82 3.87 35.31 9.80
C VAL A 82 3.79 33.87 9.33
N GLU A 83 2.57 33.39 9.07
CA GLU A 83 2.34 32.05 8.52
C GLU A 83 2.52 32.08 6.99
N VAL A 84 3.05 30.96 6.44
CA VAL A 84 3.25 30.80 4.99
C VAL A 84 2.41 29.62 4.51
N THR A 85 1.47 29.89 3.61
CA THR A 85 0.61 28.86 3.01
C THR A 85 1.26 28.20 1.80
N GLY A 86 0.64 27.10 1.33
CA GLY A 86 1.15 26.29 0.22
C GLY A 86 2.15 25.24 0.69
N VAL A 87 2.15 24.09 0.01
CA VAL A 87 2.89 22.89 0.38
C VAL A 87 3.82 22.48 -0.75
N GLY A 88 5.00 21.97 -0.41
CA GLY A 88 5.99 21.48 -1.37
C GLY A 88 6.74 22.59 -2.10
N TYR A 89 7.32 22.23 -3.26
CA TYR A 89 8.21 23.12 -3.98
C TYR A 89 7.53 24.05 -5.00
N ALA A 90 6.21 23.99 -5.13
CA ALA A 90 5.49 24.94 -5.98
C ALA A 90 5.56 26.36 -5.38
N PRO A 91 5.99 27.38 -6.16
CA PRO A 91 6.18 28.74 -5.66
C PRO A 91 4.86 29.51 -5.57
N TYR A 92 3.79 28.82 -5.11
CA TYR A 92 2.46 29.40 -4.91
C TYR A 92 2.08 29.33 -3.43
N GLY A 93 1.57 30.42 -2.91
CA GLY A 93 1.16 30.53 -1.51
C GLY A 93 1.03 31.97 -1.08
N GLU A 94 0.53 32.17 0.12
CA GLU A 94 0.25 33.49 0.71
C GLU A 94 0.97 33.60 2.05
N PHE A 95 1.20 34.84 2.46
CA PHE A 95 1.73 35.17 3.77
C PHE A 95 0.59 35.74 4.61
N LEU A 96 0.42 35.21 5.82
CA LEU A 96 -0.66 35.60 6.72
C LEU A 96 -0.07 36.11 8.03
N MET A 97 -0.50 37.29 8.47
CA MET A 97 -0.15 37.84 9.78
C MET A 97 -1.45 38.02 10.59
N SER A 98 -1.54 37.34 11.72
CA SER A 98 -2.77 37.29 12.52
C SER A 98 -4.02 36.88 11.72
N GLY A 99 -3.86 35.96 10.76
CA GLY A 99 -4.93 35.45 9.89
C GLY A 99 -5.30 36.37 8.69
N GLN A 100 -4.66 37.51 8.56
CA GLN A 100 -4.88 38.43 7.43
C GLN A 100 -3.74 38.30 6.40
N ARG A 101 -4.11 38.31 5.12
CA ARG A 101 -3.13 38.26 4.02
C ARG A 101 -2.29 39.54 4.01
N VAL A 102 -0.96 39.35 3.93
CA VAL A 102 0.01 40.42 3.87
C VAL A 102 0.84 40.28 2.60
N ASP A 103 1.07 41.39 1.90
CA ASP A 103 2.04 41.44 0.81
C ASP A 103 3.46 41.57 1.41
N PRO A 104 4.33 40.56 1.23
CA PRO A 104 5.69 40.60 1.78
C PRO A 104 6.50 41.80 1.29
N ARG A 105 6.15 42.41 0.15
CA ARG A 105 6.83 43.59 -0.41
C ARG A 105 6.57 44.85 0.40
N CYS A 106 5.46 44.87 1.14
CA CYS A 106 5.08 46.00 2.01
C CYS A 106 5.66 45.87 3.42
N GLU A 107 6.20 44.69 3.78
CA GLU A 107 6.76 44.42 5.11
C GLU A 107 8.30 44.25 4.98
N GLU A 108 9.05 45.35 5.25
CA GLU A 108 10.51 45.40 5.06
C GLU A 108 11.26 44.26 5.82
N HIS A 109 10.84 43.96 7.05
CA HIS A 109 11.46 42.90 7.86
C HIS A 109 11.24 41.52 7.26
N LEU A 110 10.02 41.24 6.79
CA LEU A 110 9.69 39.97 6.14
C LEU A 110 10.48 39.83 4.82
N MET A 111 10.51 40.90 4.04
CA MET A 111 11.27 40.89 2.78
C MET A 111 12.77 40.70 3.02
N LEU A 112 13.34 41.29 4.07
CA LEU A 112 14.74 41.07 4.42
C LEU A 112 15.00 39.62 4.88
N ALA A 113 14.13 39.05 5.71
CA ALA A 113 14.24 37.64 6.12
C ALA A 113 14.18 36.71 4.91
N LEU A 114 13.23 36.95 3.98
CA LEU A 114 13.10 36.19 2.73
C LEU A 114 14.34 36.34 1.84
N LYS A 115 14.92 37.56 1.72
CA LYS A 115 16.18 37.78 1.00
C LYS A 115 17.33 37.00 1.61
N ILE A 116 17.50 37.02 2.93
CA ILE A 116 18.56 36.27 3.62
C ILE A 116 18.42 34.78 3.31
N GLY A 117 17.23 34.21 3.49
CA GLY A 117 16.98 32.80 3.18
C GLY A 117 17.20 32.46 1.71
N PHE A 118 16.82 33.34 0.80
CA PHE A 118 16.93 33.14 -0.65
C PHE A 118 18.38 33.26 -1.16
N TYR A 119 19.15 34.24 -0.69
CA TYR A 119 20.50 34.51 -1.17
C TYR A 119 21.57 33.72 -0.40
N CYS A 120 21.45 33.55 0.92
CA CYS A 120 22.35 32.68 1.70
C CYS A 120 22.02 31.20 1.47
N ASN A 121 22.33 30.69 0.26
CA ASN A 121 21.74 29.43 -0.18
C ASN A 121 22.41 28.88 -1.44
N ASN A 122 22.63 27.57 -1.56
CA ASN A 122 23.18 26.88 -2.72
C ASN A 122 22.17 26.10 -3.54
N SER A 123 20.95 25.86 -3.01
CA SER A 123 19.91 25.12 -3.72
C SER A 123 19.26 25.93 -4.83
N VAL A 124 18.80 25.27 -5.88
CA VAL A 124 18.17 25.87 -7.05
C VAL A 124 16.78 25.26 -7.28
N LEU A 125 15.76 26.13 -7.43
CA LEU A 125 14.43 25.72 -7.80
C LEU A 125 14.32 25.60 -9.33
N THR A 126 13.98 24.43 -9.85
CA THR A 126 13.84 24.15 -11.27
C THR A 126 12.45 23.63 -11.59
N GLN A 127 12.00 23.91 -12.81
CA GLN A 127 10.75 23.38 -13.32
C GLN A 127 11.06 22.22 -14.28
N ASN A 128 10.69 21.00 -13.89
CA ASN A 128 10.89 19.84 -14.73
C ASN A 128 9.80 19.81 -15.83
N ARG A 129 10.13 20.38 -16.99
CA ARG A 129 9.36 20.16 -18.22
C ARG A 129 9.80 18.80 -18.76
N LYS A 130 9.06 17.73 -18.45
CA LYS A 130 9.25 16.46 -19.18
C LYS A 130 9.24 16.80 -20.67
N LYS A 131 10.35 16.51 -21.37
CA LYS A 131 10.40 16.54 -22.83
C LYS A 131 9.25 15.66 -23.30
N GLU A 132 8.29 16.23 -24.00
CA GLU A 132 7.28 15.50 -24.74
C GLU A 132 8.01 14.55 -25.68
N THR A 133 8.18 13.30 -25.28
CA THR A 133 8.47 12.22 -26.23
C THR A 133 7.27 12.17 -27.15
N ALA A 134 7.52 12.42 -28.42
CA ALA A 134 6.56 12.47 -29.50
C ALA A 134 5.56 11.30 -29.40
N GLN A 135 4.37 11.57 -28.89
CA GLN A 135 3.22 10.67 -29.02
C GLN A 135 2.42 11.06 -30.27
N PRO A 136 1.85 10.09 -30.98
CA PRO A 136 1.15 10.34 -32.23
C PRO A 136 -0.09 11.22 -32.06
N LEU A 137 -0.37 12.01 -33.11
CA LEU A 137 -1.30 13.13 -33.25
C LEU A 137 -2.81 12.85 -33.02
N LEU A 138 -3.25 11.86 -32.26
CA LEU A 138 -4.67 11.45 -32.20
C LEU A 138 -5.34 11.51 -30.81
N SER A 139 -4.74 12.13 -29.79
CA SER A 139 -5.44 12.39 -28.52
C SER A 139 -5.19 13.80 -27.97
N ARG A 140 -5.88 14.79 -28.55
CA ARG A 140 -5.98 16.13 -27.96
C ARG A 140 -6.96 16.12 -26.78
N GLN A 141 -6.52 15.67 -25.59
CA GLN A 141 -7.10 16.14 -24.33
C GLN A 141 -6.13 17.14 -23.71
N LYS A 142 -6.56 18.41 -23.67
CA LYS A 142 -5.85 19.57 -23.12
C LYS A 142 -5.86 19.58 -21.58
N THR A 143 -5.23 18.64 -20.92
CA THR A 143 -4.87 18.75 -19.48
C THR A 143 -3.63 17.92 -19.25
N GLY A 144 -2.48 18.43 -19.66
CA GLY A 144 -1.19 17.89 -19.22
C GLY A 144 -1.07 18.09 -17.69
N PRO A 145 -0.41 17.16 -16.95
CA PRO A 145 -0.17 17.35 -15.52
C PRO A 145 0.56 18.68 -15.30
N ALA A 146 0.18 19.39 -14.24
CA ALA A 146 0.83 20.65 -13.86
C ALA A 146 2.36 20.46 -13.77
N PRO A 147 3.17 21.43 -14.22
CA PRO A 147 4.62 21.29 -14.22
C PRO A 147 5.12 21.01 -12.79
N LYS A 148 5.92 19.96 -12.63
CA LYS A 148 6.49 19.58 -11.35
C LYS A 148 7.69 20.44 -11.05
N TRP A 149 7.69 21.09 -9.88
CA TRP A 149 8.81 21.84 -9.36
C TRP A 149 9.72 20.91 -8.57
N GLU A 150 11.03 21.08 -8.73
CA GLU A 150 12.06 20.25 -8.09
C GLU A 150 13.19 21.14 -7.56
N ILE A 151 13.79 20.72 -6.43
CA ILE A 151 14.96 21.37 -5.86
C ILE A 151 16.19 20.55 -6.21
N LEU A 152 17.21 21.26 -6.71
CA LEU A 152 18.58 20.76 -6.83
C LEU A 152 19.38 21.33 -5.65
N GLY A 153 19.81 20.47 -4.71
CA GLY A 153 20.52 20.86 -3.49
C GLY A 153 19.85 20.38 -2.22
N ASP A 154 20.22 20.96 -1.08
CA ASP A 154 19.67 20.59 0.24
C ASP A 154 18.18 20.98 0.35
N PRO A 155 17.28 20.09 0.83
CA PRO A 155 15.85 20.37 0.97
C PRO A 155 15.54 21.55 1.91
N THR A 156 16.32 21.74 2.98
CA THR A 156 16.15 22.86 3.93
C THR A 156 16.45 24.18 3.25
N GLU A 157 17.49 24.20 2.45
CA GLU A 157 17.84 25.35 1.62
C GLU A 157 16.78 25.61 0.56
N GLY A 158 16.31 24.54 -0.10
CA GLY A 158 15.23 24.60 -1.08
C GLY A 158 13.96 25.24 -0.55
N ALA A 159 13.56 24.91 0.69
CA ALA A 159 12.39 25.52 1.33
C ALA A 159 12.47 27.04 1.41
N LEU A 160 13.66 27.56 1.73
CA LEU A 160 13.90 29.02 1.79
C LEU A 160 13.86 29.67 0.41
N VAL A 161 14.38 29.00 -0.62
CA VAL A 161 14.27 29.46 -2.02
C VAL A 161 12.82 29.53 -2.46
N VAL A 162 12.03 28.50 -2.15
CA VAL A 162 10.59 28.47 -2.47
C VAL A 162 9.83 29.58 -1.76
N ALA A 163 10.13 29.84 -0.47
CA ALA A 163 9.52 30.94 0.28
C ALA A 163 9.83 32.30 -0.35
N GLY A 164 11.09 32.54 -0.76
CA GLY A 164 11.48 33.73 -1.50
C GLY A 164 10.76 33.87 -2.85
N ALA A 165 10.61 32.76 -3.59
CA ALA A 165 9.88 32.74 -4.86
C ALA A 165 8.38 33.02 -4.68
N LYS A 166 7.74 32.52 -3.60
CA LYS A 166 6.34 32.89 -3.23
C LYS A 166 6.18 34.41 -3.01
N ALA A 167 7.22 35.08 -2.50
CA ALA A 167 7.24 36.53 -2.33
C ALA A 167 7.59 37.32 -3.61
N GLY A 168 7.85 36.60 -4.72
CA GLY A 168 8.18 37.20 -6.01
C GLY A 168 9.64 37.57 -6.18
N LEU A 169 10.56 36.99 -5.40
CA LEU A 169 11.99 37.10 -5.66
C LEU A 169 12.36 36.35 -6.95
N PRO A 170 13.13 37.01 -7.84
CA PRO A 170 13.35 36.48 -9.20
C PRO A 170 14.32 35.29 -9.21
N LEU A 171 13.85 34.14 -9.65
CA LEU A 171 14.63 32.90 -9.76
C LEU A 171 15.82 32.99 -10.73
N HIS A 172 15.71 33.87 -11.76
CA HIS A 172 16.71 33.99 -12.83
C HIS A 172 17.89 34.93 -12.50
N THR A 173 17.84 35.69 -11.41
CA THR A 173 18.90 36.63 -11.04
C THR A 173 20.03 35.99 -10.23
N ARG A 174 19.92 34.73 -9.86
CA ARG A 174 21.02 33.97 -9.27
C ARG A 174 22.03 33.63 -10.36
N GLY A 175 23.14 34.37 -10.40
CA GLY A 175 24.25 34.09 -11.31
C GLY A 175 24.54 35.14 -12.38
N THR A 176 23.66 36.11 -12.63
CA THR A 176 23.90 37.12 -13.69
C THR A 176 24.09 38.55 -13.19
N HIS A 177 23.50 38.95 -12.05
CA HIS A 177 23.68 40.31 -11.48
C HIS A 177 24.00 40.35 -9.99
N ASN A 178 23.88 39.23 -9.25
CA ASN A 178 24.20 39.13 -7.82
C ASN A 178 25.00 37.86 -7.53
N SER A 179 26.19 37.75 -8.07
CA SER A 179 27.14 36.69 -7.64
C SER A 179 27.64 37.00 -6.25
N PRO A 180 27.75 36.03 -5.32
CA PRO A 180 28.35 36.24 -4.02
C PRO A 180 29.83 36.64 -4.20
N VAL A 181 30.26 37.61 -3.42
CA VAL A 181 31.67 38.00 -3.37
C VAL A 181 32.49 36.93 -2.66
N HIS A 182 31.90 36.31 -1.64
CA HIS A 182 32.54 35.21 -0.90
C HIS A 182 31.46 34.33 -0.23
N GLU A 183 31.79 33.04 -0.08
CA GLU A 183 30.98 32.06 0.64
C GLU A 183 31.80 31.47 1.79
N ILE A 184 31.17 31.43 2.98
CA ILE A 184 31.60 30.61 4.11
C ILE A 184 30.63 29.47 4.21
N PRO A 185 30.98 28.26 3.72
CA PRO A 185 30.04 27.15 3.57
C PRO A 185 29.51 26.66 4.92
N PHE A 186 28.41 25.92 4.87
CA PHE A 186 27.87 25.26 6.05
C PHE A 186 28.87 24.26 6.61
N ASP A 187 29.03 24.31 7.91
CA ASP A 187 29.85 23.37 8.67
C ASP A 187 29.06 22.82 9.85
N PRO A 188 28.99 21.48 10.06
CA PRO A 188 28.20 20.84 11.12
C PRO A 188 28.65 21.22 12.55
N GLU A 189 29.91 21.52 12.76
CA GLU A 189 30.44 21.96 14.07
C GLU A 189 30.07 23.41 14.34
N ARG A 190 30.20 24.28 13.33
CA ARG A 190 29.82 25.71 13.42
C ARG A 190 28.31 25.91 13.33
N LYS A 191 27.53 24.97 12.75
CA LYS A 191 26.06 24.97 12.56
C LYS A 191 25.52 26.23 11.89
N ARG A 192 26.28 26.84 10.97
CA ARG A 192 25.91 28.05 10.25
C ARG A 192 26.61 28.17 8.90
N MET A 193 26.04 29.01 8.05
CA MET A 193 26.51 29.33 6.71
C MET A 193 26.38 30.84 6.49
N THR A 194 27.32 31.43 5.74
CA THR A 194 27.31 32.87 5.44
C THR A 194 27.65 33.10 3.97
N MET A 195 26.88 33.97 3.31
CA MET A 195 27.23 34.49 1.98
C MET A 195 27.33 36.00 1.98
N ILE A 196 28.36 36.52 1.30
CA ILE A 196 28.66 37.94 1.22
C ILE A 196 28.34 38.45 -0.17
N TYR A 197 27.53 39.50 -0.22
CA TYR A 197 27.10 40.16 -1.45
C TYR A 197 27.56 41.61 -1.48
N ARG A 198 27.70 42.16 -2.70
CA ARG A 198 27.89 43.59 -2.92
C ARG A 198 26.53 44.21 -3.20
N GLU A 199 26.10 45.09 -2.33
CA GLU A 199 24.89 45.91 -2.51
C GLU A 199 25.24 47.39 -2.75
N SER A 200 24.23 48.22 -3.05
CA SER A 200 24.42 49.66 -3.33
C SER A 200 25.06 50.45 -2.18
N LYS A 201 24.89 49.95 -0.93
CA LYS A 201 25.44 50.57 0.30
C LYS A 201 26.74 49.97 0.79
N GLY A 202 27.36 49.04 0.05
CA GLY A 202 28.57 48.34 0.46
C GLY A 202 28.43 46.84 0.47
N LEU A 203 29.24 46.14 1.23
CA LEU A 203 29.16 44.69 1.39
C LEU A 203 28.21 44.31 2.51
N VAL A 204 27.45 43.26 2.29
CA VAL A 204 26.54 42.68 3.28
C VAL A 204 26.79 41.19 3.40
N ALA A 205 26.93 40.70 4.62
CA ALA A 205 26.97 39.27 4.96
C ALA A 205 25.57 38.84 5.38
N TYR A 206 25.01 37.82 4.69
CA TYR A 206 23.79 37.13 5.04
C TYR A 206 24.16 35.80 5.69
N THR A 207 23.66 35.57 6.91
CA THR A 207 24.00 34.40 7.72
C THR A 207 22.73 33.67 8.11
N LYS A 208 22.72 32.33 7.98
CA LYS A 208 21.70 31.45 8.51
C LYS A 208 22.30 30.32 9.30
N GLY A 209 21.62 29.83 10.31
CA GLY A 209 22.12 28.71 11.12
C GLY A 209 21.22 28.35 12.29
N ALA A 210 21.74 27.47 13.17
CA ALA A 210 21.05 27.06 14.37
C ALA A 210 20.74 28.26 15.27
N PRO A 211 19.50 28.40 15.79
CA PRO A 211 19.11 29.59 16.58
C PRO A 211 19.99 29.85 17.76
N GLU A 212 20.42 28.81 18.49
CA GLU A 212 21.28 28.93 19.68
C GLU A 212 22.63 29.54 19.33
N VAL A 213 23.19 29.16 18.18
CA VAL A 213 24.47 29.64 17.69
C VAL A 213 24.36 31.07 17.16
N ILE A 214 23.41 31.34 16.26
CA ILE A 214 23.26 32.67 15.66
C ILE A 214 22.92 33.72 16.71
N VAL A 215 21.97 33.43 17.63
CA VAL A 215 21.57 34.36 18.71
C VAL A 215 22.78 34.70 19.61
N SER A 216 23.71 33.75 19.85
CA SER A 216 24.92 34.04 20.66
C SER A 216 25.88 35.01 19.96
N LEU A 217 25.91 35.02 18.63
CA LEU A 217 26.79 35.86 17.80
C LEU A 217 26.19 37.25 17.46
N CYS A 218 24.89 37.44 17.79
CA CYS A 218 24.20 38.70 17.54
C CYS A 218 24.43 39.70 18.66
N THR A 219 24.76 40.93 18.27
CA THR A 219 24.81 42.10 19.15
C THR A 219 23.59 43.01 18.98
N GLY A 220 22.83 42.83 17.91
CA GLY A 220 21.61 43.58 17.63
C GLY A 220 20.47 42.69 17.15
N ILE A 221 19.24 43.22 17.29
CA ILE A 221 18.01 42.66 16.74
C ILE A 221 17.26 43.73 15.97
N LEU A 222 16.69 43.37 14.81
CA LEU A 222 15.92 44.27 14.00
C LEU A 222 14.46 44.23 14.43
N GLU A 223 13.95 45.31 15.03
CA GLU A 223 12.53 45.47 15.41
C GLU A 223 12.00 46.84 14.99
N SER A 224 10.78 46.88 14.47
CA SER A 224 10.08 48.14 14.04
C SER A 224 10.91 49.08 13.16
N GLY A 225 11.75 48.51 12.26
CA GLY A 225 12.63 49.30 11.36
C GLY A 225 13.90 49.84 12.01
N ARG A 226 14.19 49.49 13.26
CA ARG A 226 15.36 49.93 14.00
C ARG A 226 16.18 48.75 14.52
N VAL A 227 17.49 48.90 14.55
CA VAL A 227 18.36 47.94 15.19
C VAL A 227 18.44 48.27 16.69
N LEU A 228 17.94 47.36 17.53
CA LEU A 228 18.03 47.46 18.98
C LEU A 228 19.16 46.57 19.49
N GLU A 229 19.71 46.88 20.65
CA GLU A 229 20.73 46.07 21.29
C GLU A 229 20.18 44.72 21.72
N MET A 230 20.91 43.65 21.49
CA MET A 230 20.54 42.29 21.88
C MET A 230 20.71 42.06 23.38
N SER A 231 19.72 42.44 24.17
CA SER A 231 19.74 42.26 25.63
C SER A 231 19.59 40.78 26.02
N PRO A 232 19.99 40.39 27.26
CA PRO A 232 19.75 39.04 27.79
C PRO A 232 18.26 38.66 27.79
N GLY A 233 17.37 39.65 27.95
CA GLY A 233 15.91 39.44 27.87
C GLY A 233 15.44 39.06 26.47
N GLU A 234 15.93 39.79 25.46
CA GLU A 234 15.63 39.48 24.05
C GLU A 234 16.17 38.11 23.64
N ARG A 235 17.40 37.75 24.05
CA ARG A 235 17.96 36.40 23.79
C ARG A 235 17.02 35.31 24.34
N ARG A 236 16.54 35.45 25.57
CA ARG A 236 15.62 34.49 26.19
C ARG A 236 14.26 34.44 25.43
N ARG A 237 13.73 35.60 25.03
CA ARG A 237 12.49 35.67 24.22
C ARG A 237 12.62 34.91 22.91
N ILE A 238 13.69 35.12 22.16
CA ILE A 238 13.93 34.45 20.87
C ILE A 238 14.12 32.95 21.05
N LEU A 239 14.88 32.52 22.05
CA LEU A 239 15.09 31.09 22.33
C LEU A 239 13.82 30.40 22.85
N SER A 240 12.95 31.11 23.60
CA SER A 240 11.63 30.60 23.97
C SER A 240 10.73 30.39 22.74
N GLU A 241 10.77 31.32 21.78
CA GLU A 241 10.02 31.17 20.55
C GLU A 241 10.58 30.03 19.66
N ASN A 242 11.91 29.90 19.61
CA ASN A 242 12.52 28.70 19.00
C ASN A 242 12.01 27.40 19.62
N SER A 243 11.95 27.31 20.95
CA SER A 243 11.44 26.13 21.66
C SER A 243 9.96 25.88 21.36
N ARG A 244 9.13 26.93 21.25
CA ARG A 244 7.72 26.82 20.85
C ARG A 244 7.59 26.25 19.43
N MET A 245 8.33 26.82 18.45
CA MET A 245 8.32 26.34 17.08
C MET A 245 8.80 24.88 16.99
N ALA A 246 9.88 24.55 17.71
CA ALA A 246 10.41 23.19 17.76
C ALA A 246 9.42 22.18 18.38
N SER A 247 8.67 22.58 19.44
CA SER A 247 7.64 21.73 20.06
C SER A 247 6.45 21.46 19.13
N GLN A 248 6.25 22.30 18.11
CA GLN A 248 5.28 22.08 17.04
C GLN A 248 5.82 21.18 15.90
N GLY A 249 7.05 20.66 16.06
CA GLY A 249 7.67 19.80 15.06
C GLY A 249 8.39 20.54 13.94
N LEU A 250 8.55 21.86 14.04
CA LEU A 250 9.23 22.65 13.02
C LEU A 250 10.77 22.57 13.20
N ARG A 251 11.46 22.42 12.09
CA ARG A 251 12.90 22.70 12.03
C ARG A 251 13.11 24.19 11.94
N VAL A 252 13.83 24.76 12.91
CA VAL A 252 14.00 26.21 13.02
C VAL A 252 15.41 26.64 12.60
N LEU A 253 15.51 27.71 11.79
CA LEU A 253 16.75 28.41 11.50
C LEU A 253 16.61 29.88 11.92
N ALA A 254 17.70 30.46 12.41
CA ALA A 254 17.81 31.89 12.62
C ALA A 254 18.44 32.56 11.37
N LEU A 255 17.95 33.74 11.07
CA LEU A 255 18.36 34.58 9.95
C LEU A 255 18.96 35.88 10.49
N ALA A 256 20.18 36.21 10.06
CA ALA A 256 20.91 37.39 10.51
C ALA A 256 21.66 38.02 9.36
N TYR A 257 22.03 39.28 9.52
CA TYR A 257 22.89 39.98 8.57
C TYR A 257 23.90 40.90 9.28
N ARG A 258 24.90 41.34 8.51
CA ARG A 258 25.86 42.36 8.94
C ARG A 258 26.32 43.16 7.75
N HIS A 259 26.37 44.50 7.89
CA HIS A 259 27.08 45.36 6.93
C HIS A 259 28.59 45.30 7.19
N LEU A 260 29.33 45.08 6.14
CA LEU A 260 30.78 44.95 6.20
C LEU A 260 31.46 46.15 5.51
N PRO A 261 32.59 46.63 6.05
CA PRO A 261 33.49 47.50 5.28
C PRO A 261 34.08 46.69 4.11
N GLU A 262 34.85 47.35 3.25
CA GLU A 262 35.56 46.61 2.19
C GLU A 262 36.44 45.50 2.78
N LEU A 263 36.30 44.26 2.23
CA LEU A 263 37.08 43.09 2.69
C LEU A 263 38.55 43.25 2.31
N ARG A 264 39.45 43.28 3.28
CA ARG A 264 40.89 43.20 3.10
C ARG A 264 41.42 41.94 3.80
N GLY A 265 41.89 40.97 3.04
CA GLY A 265 42.66 39.77 3.43
C GLY A 265 42.26 39.01 4.69
N LYS A 266 42.57 39.47 5.89
CA LYS A 266 42.30 38.80 7.19
C LYS A 266 40.92 39.04 7.78
N ASP A 267 40.05 39.82 7.14
CA ASP A 267 38.74 40.18 7.70
C ASP A 267 37.69 39.05 7.64
N LEU A 268 38.01 37.96 6.94
CA LEU A 268 37.10 36.82 6.76
C LEU A 268 36.81 36.06 8.07
N GLU A 269 37.77 36.01 9.01
CA GLU A 269 37.59 35.31 10.30
C GLU A 269 36.55 36.00 11.21
N ASN A 270 36.32 37.31 11.01
CA ASN A 270 35.41 38.10 11.85
C ASN A 270 34.07 38.44 11.21
N VAL A 271 33.77 37.90 10.03
CA VAL A 271 32.51 38.18 9.31
C VAL A 271 31.26 37.74 10.09
N GLU A 272 31.36 36.60 10.76
CA GLU A 272 30.27 35.99 11.50
C GLU A 272 30.14 36.47 12.96
N THR A 273 30.69 37.62 13.30
CA THR A 273 30.55 38.26 14.60
C THR A 273 29.73 39.56 14.50
N ASN A 274 29.20 40.04 15.63
CA ASN A 274 28.40 41.27 15.69
C ASN A 274 27.27 41.28 14.65
N LEU A 275 26.55 40.17 14.55
CA LEU A 275 25.43 40.00 13.64
C LEU A 275 24.18 40.75 14.16
N ILE A 276 23.31 41.13 13.25
CA ILE A 276 21.99 41.70 13.54
C ILE A 276 20.97 40.61 13.23
N LEU A 277 20.24 40.13 14.25
CA LEU A 277 19.17 39.14 14.09
C LEU A 277 17.97 39.76 13.38
N VAL A 278 17.45 39.12 12.34
CA VAL A 278 16.20 39.50 11.66
C VAL A 278 15.04 38.69 12.20
N GLY A 279 15.26 37.41 12.45
CA GLY A 279 14.21 36.55 12.99
C GLY A 279 14.49 35.07 12.86
N LEU A 280 13.47 34.27 13.11
CA LEU A 280 13.46 32.82 12.98
C LEU A 280 12.56 32.41 11.82
N VAL A 281 12.90 31.29 11.18
CA VAL A 281 12.06 30.64 10.17
C VAL A 281 11.88 29.18 10.55
N GLY A 282 10.63 28.75 10.61
CA GLY A 282 10.22 27.37 10.89
C GLY A 282 9.76 26.68 9.63
N MET A 283 10.22 25.45 9.46
CA MET A 283 9.88 24.63 8.30
C MET A 283 9.62 23.18 8.72
N GLU A 284 8.82 22.49 7.96
CA GLU A 284 8.51 21.07 8.16
C GLU A 284 8.54 20.30 6.85
N ASP A 285 8.69 19.00 6.94
CA ASP A 285 8.40 18.06 5.85
C ASP A 285 6.94 17.63 6.02
N PRO A 286 6.01 18.14 5.19
CA PRO A 286 4.59 17.97 5.40
C PRO A 286 4.15 16.52 5.16
N PRO A 287 3.23 16.00 5.97
CA PRO A 287 2.63 14.70 5.73
C PRO A 287 1.87 14.69 4.40
N ARG A 288 1.83 13.53 3.75
CA ARG A 288 1.02 13.33 2.53
C ARG A 288 -0.46 13.25 2.92
N GLU A 289 -1.35 13.96 2.23
CA GLU A 289 -2.79 13.97 2.54
C GLU A 289 -3.45 12.60 2.42
N GLU A 290 -3.06 11.81 1.42
CA GLU A 290 -3.56 10.46 1.19
C GLU A 290 -3.16 9.48 2.28
N VAL A 291 -2.05 9.71 2.96
CA VAL A 291 -1.54 8.84 4.04
C VAL A 291 -2.48 8.81 5.23
N ARG A 292 -3.08 9.94 5.62
CA ARG A 292 -4.06 10.00 6.71
C ARG A 292 -5.26 9.09 6.45
N LYS A 293 -5.77 9.11 5.21
CA LYS A 293 -6.89 8.23 4.80
C LYS A 293 -6.47 6.76 4.80
N SER A 294 -5.27 6.48 4.32
CA SER A 294 -4.73 5.12 4.25
C SER A 294 -4.46 4.53 5.63
N ILE A 295 -3.97 5.34 6.58
CA ILE A 295 -3.81 4.92 7.99
C ILE A 295 -5.17 4.58 8.62
N ALA A 296 -6.19 5.42 8.39
CA ALA A 296 -7.54 5.15 8.89
C ALA A 296 -8.10 3.85 8.28
N LEU A 297 -7.88 3.61 6.99
CA LEU A 297 -8.28 2.37 6.31
C LEU A 297 -7.53 1.16 6.87
N ALA A 298 -6.21 1.24 7.05
CA ALA A 298 -5.40 0.19 7.65
C ALA A 298 -5.87 -0.14 9.08
N LYS A 299 -6.13 0.88 9.90
CA LYS A 299 -6.66 0.72 11.26
C LYS A 299 -8.03 0.02 11.26
N GLY A 300 -8.93 0.41 10.35
CA GLY A 300 -10.22 -0.26 10.15
C GLY A 300 -10.08 -1.73 9.75
N ALA A 301 -9.04 -2.04 8.99
CA ALA A 301 -8.68 -3.38 8.56
C ALA A 301 -7.95 -4.20 9.65
N GLY A 302 -7.76 -3.66 10.86
CA GLY A 302 -7.02 -4.31 11.94
C GLY A 302 -5.51 -4.36 11.73
N VAL A 303 -4.97 -3.51 10.85
CA VAL A 303 -3.54 -3.36 10.59
C VAL A 303 -3.03 -2.16 11.36
N ARG A 304 -2.05 -2.38 12.24
CA ARG A 304 -1.42 -1.34 13.04
C ARG A 304 -0.30 -0.68 12.26
N THR A 305 -0.22 0.64 12.28
CA THR A 305 0.93 1.37 11.76
C THR A 305 1.81 1.86 12.91
N VAL A 306 3.12 1.67 12.76
CA VAL A 306 4.15 2.10 13.71
C VAL A 306 5.11 3.01 12.94
N MET A 307 5.33 4.22 13.44
CA MET A 307 6.31 5.15 12.87
C MET A 307 7.68 4.89 13.49
N ILE A 308 8.68 4.75 12.63
CA ILE A 308 10.09 4.57 13.04
C ILE A 308 10.93 5.64 12.32
N THR A 309 11.61 6.52 13.06
CA THR A 309 12.32 7.65 12.46
C THR A 309 13.60 8.04 13.22
N GLY A 310 14.57 8.59 12.49
CA GLY A 310 15.75 9.23 13.08
C GLY A 310 15.49 10.63 13.65
N ASP A 311 14.29 11.20 13.45
CA ASP A 311 13.92 12.54 13.91
C ASP A 311 13.80 12.64 15.44
N HIS A 312 13.77 13.89 15.92
CA HIS A 312 13.48 14.20 17.31
C HIS A 312 12.07 13.74 17.71
N LEU A 313 11.90 13.34 18.99
CA LEU A 313 10.67 12.79 19.52
C LEU A 313 9.45 13.73 19.31
N ASP A 314 9.61 15.02 19.59
CA ASP A 314 8.52 16.00 19.46
C ASP A 314 8.07 16.16 18.01
N THR A 315 9.03 16.16 17.07
CA THR A 315 8.73 16.21 15.63
C THR A 315 7.99 14.95 15.17
N ALA A 316 8.46 13.78 15.59
CA ALA A 316 7.82 12.50 15.26
C ALA A 316 6.39 12.43 15.83
N LEU A 317 6.17 12.85 17.08
CA LEU A 317 4.86 12.91 17.73
C LEU A 317 3.92 13.90 17.04
N SER A 318 4.40 15.09 16.65
CA SER A 318 3.62 16.08 15.92
C SER A 318 3.09 15.50 14.60
N VAL A 319 3.95 14.89 13.80
CA VAL A 319 3.56 14.23 12.55
C VAL A 319 2.65 13.03 12.80
N ALA A 320 2.93 12.18 13.80
CA ALA A 320 2.11 11.03 14.12
C ALA A 320 0.68 11.43 14.53
N ARG A 321 0.53 12.49 15.33
CA ARG A 321 -0.78 13.05 15.73
C ARG A 321 -1.53 13.64 14.54
N SER A 322 -0.86 14.39 13.67
CA SER A 322 -1.48 14.97 12.46
C SER A 322 -2.01 13.90 11.49
N LEU A 323 -1.35 12.74 11.44
CA LEU A 323 -1.75 11.58 10.65
C LEU A 323 -2.78 10.67 11.34
N GLY A 324 -3.06 10.88 12.63
CA GLY A 324 -3.95 10.02 13.42
C GLY A 324 -3.33 8.66 13.80
N LEU A 325 -1.99 8.57 13.77
CA LEU A 325 -1.23 7.40 14.21
C LEU A 325 -1.17 7.28 15.72
N ALA A 326 -0.96 8.41 16.42
CA ALA A 326 -0.84 8.49 17.87
C ALA A 326 -1.93 9.39 18.45
N GLY A 327 -2.55 8.96 19.56
CA GLY A 327 -3.48 9.72 20.39
C GLY A 327 -2.80 10.28 21.62
N GLU A 328 -3.61 10.95 22.47
CA GLU A 328 -3.19 11.35 23.82
C GLU A 328 -3.06 10.08 24.68
N GLY A 329 -1.83 9.77 25.14
CA GLY A 329 -1.53 8.59 25.95
C GLY A 329 -0.86 7.41 25.25
N ASP A 330 -0.70 7.44 23.92
CA ASP A 330 0.09 6.42 23.22
C ASP A 330 1.58 6.57 23.57
N LEU A 331 2.26 5.42 23.77
CA LEU A 331 3.68 5.40 24.09
C LEU A 331 4.52 5.77 22.87
N ALA A 332 5.48 6.65 23.09
CA ALA A 332 6.55 6.98 22.16
C ALA A 332 7.89 6.72 22.86
N ILE A 333 8.79 6.00 22.20
CA ILE A 333 10.08 5.57 22.75
C ILE A 333 11.20 6.24 21.97
N CYS A 334 12.18 6.79 22.72
CA CYS A 334 13.37 7.40 22.14
C CYS A 334 14.50 6.37 21.98
N GLY A 335 15.40 6.56 21.00
CA GLY A 335 16.56 5.71 20.77
C GLY A 335 17.44 5.54 22.01
N ALA A 336 17.67 6.60 22.79
CA ALA A 336 18.41 6.53 24.04
C ALA A 336 17.75 5.61 25.10
N GLU A 337 16.43 5.52 25.12
CA GLU A 337 15.70 4.58 25.96
C GLU A 337 15.87 3.14 25.44
N LEU A 338 15.83 2.96 24.11
CA LEU A 338 16.08 1.66 23.48
C LEU A 338 17.47 1.12 23.73
N ASP A 339 18.49 2.00 23.78
CA ASP A 339 19.89 1.62 24.09
C ASP A 339 20.01 1.04 25.50
N SER A 340 19.27 1.57 26.46
CA SER A 340 19.26 1.11 27.86
C SER A 340 18.29 -0.03 28.14
N MET A 341 17.38 -0.35 27.20
CA MET A 341 16.28 -1.30 27.35
C MET A 341 16.71 -2.72 26.96
N THR A 342 16.45 -3.70 27.84
CA THR A 342 16.60 -5.12 27.50
C THR A 342 15.55 -5.57 26.48
N ASP A 343 15.83 -6.67 25.77
CA ASP A 343 14.89 -7.19 24.77
C ASP A 343 13.56 -7.66 25.42
N ASP A 344 13.58 -8.18 26.64
CA ASP A 344 12.37 -8.55 27.39
C ASP A 344 11.51 -7.31 27.68
N ARG A 345 12.14 -6.22 28.08
CA ARG A 345 11.43 -4.96 28.32
C ARG A 345 10.86 -4.36 27.04
N LEU A 346 11.61 -4.47 25.94
CA LEU A 346 11.12 -4.05 24.62
C LEU A 346 9.90 -4.86 24.21
N LEU A 347 9.90 -6.18 24.43
CA LEU A 347 8.74 -7.04 24.21
C LEU A 347 7.51 -6.52 24.94
N GLU A 348 7.60 -6.17 26.23
CA GLU A 348 6.46 -5.65 26.99
C GLU A 348 5.91 -4.32 26.43
N CYS A 349 6.78 -3.43 25.94
CA CYS A 349 6.43 -2.07 25.55
C CYS A 349 6.01 -1.94 24.08
N VAL A 350 6.52 -2.81 23.19
CA VAL A 350 6.34 -2.68 21.72
C VAL A 350 4.87 -2.74 21.30
N GLU A 351 4.03 -3.47 22.04
CA GLU A 351 2.59 -3.57 21.76
C GLU A 351 1.86 -2.23 21.90
N ASN A 352 2.25 -1.42 22.87
CA ASN A 352 1.62 -0.15 23.18
C ASN A 352 2.31 1.05 22.52
N SER A 353 3.47 0.82 21.87
CA SER A 353 4.25 1.88 21.23
C SER A 353 3.79 2.13 19.81
N ARG A 354 3.61 3.42 19.46
CA ARG A 354 3.20 3.86 18.11
C ARG A 354 4.31 4.61 17.39
N VAL A 355 5.25 5.20 18.12
CA VAL A 355 6.31 6.05 17.58
C VAL A 355 7.63 5.66 18.22
N PHE A 356 8.63 5.42 17.38
CA PHE A 356 10.01 5.25 17.77
C PHE A 356 10.84 6.35 17.11
N ALA A 357 11.45 7.22 17.92
CA ALA A 357 12.15 8.41 17.47
C ALA A 357 13.64 8.33 17.79
N ARG A 358 14.50 9.02 17.02
CA ARG A 358 15.97 8.97 17.14
C ARG A 358 16.55 7.56 17.12
N VAL A 359 15.94 6.68 16.31
CA VAL A 359 16.37 5.29 16.20
C VAL A 359 17.58 5.15 15.28
N ASN A 360 18.49 4.27 15.64
CA ASN A 360 19.57 3.80 14.80
C ASN A 360 19.15 2.51 14.04
N PRO A 361 19.94 2.01 13.08
CA PRO A 361 19.61 0.82 12.30
C PRO A 361 19.43 -0.45 13.14
N GLU A 362 20.21 -0.59 14.21
CA GLU A 362 20.12 -1.74 15.12
C GLU A 362 18.80 -1.75 15.89
N HIS A 363 18.33 -0.58 16.30
CA HIS A 363 17.01 -0.42 16.92
C HIS A 363 15.88 -0.87 15.98
N LYS A 364 15.95 -0.52 14.68
CA LYS A 364 14.95 -0.94 13.68
C LYS A 364 14.85 -2.46 13.64
N LEU A 365 15.98 -3.16 13.64
CA LEU A 365 16.02 -4.63 13.67
C LEU A 365 15.43 -5.20 14.96
N ARG A 366 15.77 -4.64 16.13
CA ARG A 366 15.24 -5.08 17.43
C ARG A 366 13.72 -4.91 17.52
N ILE A 367 13.18 -3.78 17.03
CA ILE A 367 11.74 -3.52 17.00
C ILE A 367 11.01 -4.56 16.12
N VAL A 368 11.53 -4.84 14.93
CA VAL A 368 10.95 -5.86 14.03
C VAL A 368 10.94 -7.23 14.69
N LYS A 369 12.06 -7.65 15.31
CA LYS A 369 12.14 -8.94 16.03
C LYS A 369 11.14 -9.02 17.19
N ALA A 370 11.02 -7.96 17.98
CA ALA A 370 10.07 -7.90 19.09
C ALA A 370 8.61 -8.02 18.62
N LEU A 371 8.23 -7.34 17.56
CA LEU A 371 6.89 -7.45 16.98
C LEU A 371 6.61 -8.86 16.43
N LYS A 372 7.57 -9.49 15.76
CA LYS A 372 7.45 -10.87 15.29
C LYS A 372 7.34 -11.87 16.43
N ALA A 373 8.05 -11.66 17.53
CA ALA A 373 7.95 -12.50 18.73
C ALA A 373 6.56 -12.50 19.35
N HIS A 374 5.81 -11.40 19.22
CA HIS A 374 4.39 -11.33 19.57
C HIS A 374 3.46 -12.02 18.56
N GLY A 375 4.00 -12.59 17.49
CA GLY A 375 3.23 -13.27 16.45
C GLY A 375 2.62 -12.33 15.41
N HIS A 376 3.09 -11.10 15.32
CA HIS A 376 2.72 -10.19 14.24
C HIS A 376 3.37 -10.58 12.91
N ILE A 377 2.65 -10.34 11.84
CA ILE A 377 3.20 -10.31 10.47
C ILE A 377 3.59 -8.87 10.17
N VAL A 378 4.89 -8.64 10.10
CA VAL A 378 5.50 -7.32 10.05
C VAL A 378 5.89 -6.95 8.62
N ALA A 379 5.36 -5.83 8.13
CA ALA A 379 5.87 -5.13 6.95
C ALA A 379 6.80 -4.00 7.42
N MET A 380 8.03 -3.93 6.87
CA MET A 380 9.02 -2.91 7.23
C MET A 380 9.48 -2.13 6.00
N THR A 381 9.40 -0.80 6.06
CA THR A 381 9.89 0.08 5.01
C THR A 381 11.29 0.61 5.32
N GLY A 382 12.07 0.90 4.29
CA GLY A 382 13.35 1.59 4.41
C GLY A 382 13.91 2.00 3.06
N ASP A 383 14.81 2.97 3.07
CA ASP A 383 15.46 3.53 1.87
C ASP A 383 16.99 3.47 1.93
N GLY A 384 17.59 3.48 3.13
CA GLY A 384 19.02 3.47 3.36
C GLY A 384 19.64 2.07 3.40
N VAL A 385 20.92 1.96 3.03
CA VAL A 385 21.71 0.70 3.17
C VAL A 385 21.60 0.12 4.59
N ASN A 386 21.52 1.00 5.57
CA ASN A 386 21.43 0.67 6.99
C ASN A 386 20.09 0.02 7.39
N ASP A 387 19.06 0.13 6.55
CA ASP A 387 17.74 -0.48 6.79
C ASP A 387 17.66 -1.92 6.28
N ALA A 388 18.60 -2.33 5.43
CA ALA A 388 18.57 -3.65 4.80
C ALA A 388 18.47 -4.83 5.79
N PRO A 389 19.12 -4.84 6.96
CA PRO A 389 18.94 -5.90 7.95
C PRO A 389 17.51 -5.99 8.49
N ALA A 390 16.87 -4.86 8.80
CA ALA A 390 15.50 -4.81 9.29
C ALA A 390 14.48 -5.20 8.20
N ILE A 391 14.72 -4.76 6.96
CA ILE A 391 13.93 -5.12 5.76
C ILE A 391 14.00 -6.63 5.52
N LYS A 392 15.18 -7.24 5.64
CA LYS A 392 15.38 -8.68 5.43
C LYS A 392 14.75 -9.53 6.55
N GLU A 393 14.76 -9.03 7.78
CA GLU A 393 14.17 -9.70 8.95
C GLU A 393 12.64 -9.68 8.93
N ALA A 394 12.03 -8.63 8.42
CA ALA A 394 10.58 -8.49 8.32
C ALA A 394 9.96 -9.60 7.45
N ASP A 395 8.69 -9.94 7.71
CA ASP A 395 7.94 -10.88 6.87
C ASP A 395 7.72 -10.30 5.47
N ILE A 396 7.54 -8.98 5.37
CA ILE A 396 7.50 -8.23 4.13
C ILE A 396 8.48 -7.06 4.22
N GLY A 397 9.65 -7.20 3.63
CA GLY A 397 10.56 -6.08 3.42
C GLY A 397 10.09 -5.22 2.25
N ILE A 398 10.04 -3.91 2.44
CA ILE A 398 9.57 -2.92 1.47
C ILE A 398 10.66 -1.88 1.25
N ALA A 399 11.12 -1.74 0.01
CA ALA A 399 12.09 -0.70 -0.37
C ALA A 399 11.42 0.44 -1.13
N MET A 400 11.99 1.64 -0.98
CA MET A 400 11.62 2.79 -1.77
C MET A 400 12.17 2.67 -3.20
N GLY A 401 11.39 3.06 -4.19
CA GLY A 401 11.74 2.97 -5.60
C GLY A 401 12.47 4.22 -6.12
N LEU A 402 12.13 5.38 -5.58
CA LEU A 402 12.74 6.67 -5.95
C LEU A 402 13.95 6.96 -5.08
N SER A 403 13.79 6.96 -3.75
CA SER A 403 14.84 7.29 -2.78
C SER A 403 15.70 6.10 -2.36
N GLY A 404 15.21 4.86 -2.53
CA GLY A 404 15.87 3.66 -2.04
C GLY A 404 17.17 3.32 -2.75
N THR A 405 18.13 2.75 -2.01
CA THR A 405 19.37 2.22 -2.54
C THR A 405 19.20 0.85 -3.20
N ASP A 406 20.12 0.44 -4.06
CA ASP A 406 20.07 -0.88 -4.70
C ASP A 406 20.13 -2.01 -3.66
N VAL A 407 20.88 -1.82 -2.57
CA VAL A 407 20.98 -2.79 -1.46
C VAL A 407 19.63 -3.01 -0.80
N THR A 408 18.87 -1.94 -0.52
CA THR A 408 17.52 -2.07 0.06
C THR A 408 16.55 -2.72 -0.91
N ARG A 409 16.63 -2.36 -2.21
CA ARG A 409 15.80 -2.97 -3.25
C ARG A 409 16.08 -4.46 -3.39
N GLU A 410 17.35 -4.91 -3.26
CA GLU A 410 17.70 -6.33 -3.30
C GLU A 410 17.21 -7.10 -2.07
N ALA A 411 17.28 -6.52 -0.89
CA ALA A 411 16.81 -7.12 0.34
C ALA A 411 15.27 -7.27 0.38
N ALA A 412 14.55 -6.37 -0.29
CA ALA A 412 13.11 -6.24 -0.20
C ALA A 412 12.35 -7.33 -0.99
N ALA A 413 11.15 -7.64 -0.52
CA ALA A 413 10.17 -8.47 -1.20
C ALA A 413 9.25 -7.63 -2.11
N MET A 414 9.09 -6.33 -1.82
CA MET A 414 8.30 -5.38 -2.59
C MET A 414 9.04 -4.03 -2.72
N VAL A 415 8.87 -3.35 -3.85
CA VAL A 415 9.41 -2.01 -4.11
C VAL A 415 8.27 -1.07 -4.44
N LEU A 416 8.24 0.11 -3.78
CA LEU A 416 7.26 1.16 -4.04
C LEU A 416 7.78 2.09 -5.14
N ALA A 417 7.15 2.11 -6.31
CA ALA A 417 7.57 2.99 -7.41
C ALA A 417 7.35 4.50 -7.14
N ASP A 418 6.52 4.84 -6.15
CA ASP A 418 6.12 6.20 -5.79
C ASP A 418 6.52 6.60 -4.35
N ASP A 419 7.24 5.75 -3.63
CA ASP A 419 7.67 5.92 -2.24
C ASP A 419 6.51 6.28 -1.28
N ASN A 420 5.29 5.82 -1.57
CA ASN A 420 4.09 6.26 -0.87
C ASN A 420 3.53 5.17 0.05
N TYR A 421 3.30 5.52 1.33
CA TYR A 421 2.65 4.62 2.29
C TYR A 421 1.27 4.13 1.82
N ALA A 422 0.50 4.98 1.12
CA ALA A 422 -0.82 4.59 0.61
C ALA A 422 -0.75 3.38 -0.33
N THR A 423 0.33 3.25 -1.08
CA THR A 423 0.60 2.10 -1.96
C THR A 423 0.81 0.80 -1.17
N ILE A 424 1.38 0.87 0.05
CA ILE A 424 1.50 -0.30 0.93
C ILE A 424 0.11 -0.80 1.33
N VAL A 425 -0.76 0.11 1.76
CA VAL A 425 -2.13 -0.24 2.16
C VAL A 425 -2.93 -0.80 0.99
N ALA A 426 -2.75 -0.23 -0.21
CA ALA A 426 -3.34 -0.75 -1.44
C ALA A 426 -2.80 -2.16 -1.80
N ALA A 427 -1.52 -2.44 -1.54
CA ALA A 427 -0.96 -3.77 -1.73
C ALA A 427 -1.49 -4.80 -0.71
N VAL A 428 -1.72 -4.39 0.53
CA VAL A 428 -2.39 -5.24 1.55
C VAL A 428 -3.83 -5.56 1.12
N GLU A 429 -4.56 -4.58 0.61
CA GLU A 429 -5.91 -4.74 0.07
C GLU A 429 -5.94 -5.76 -1.08
N GLU A 430 -5.04 -5.62 -2.07
CA GLU A 430 -4.91 -6.57 -3.18
C GLU A 430 -4.47 -7.97 -2.70
N GLY A 431 -3.57 -8.06 -1.73
CA GLY A 431 -3.16 -9.34 -1.15
C GLY A 431 -4.33 -10.10 -0.53
N ARG A 432 -5.24 -9.40 0.17
CA ARG A 432 -6.49 -9.97 0.69
C ARG A 432 -7.43 -10.45 -0.43
N ALA A 433 -7.59 -9.64 -1.48
CA ALA A 433 -8.41 -9.99 -2.63
C ALA A 433 -7.92 -11.25 -3.34
N ILE A 434 -6.60 -11.34 -3.55
CA ILE A 434 -5.98 -12.50 -4.19
C ILE A 434 -6.21 -13.75 -3.36
N TYR A 435 -6.02 -13.68 -2.04
CA TYR A 435 -6.26 -14.81 -1.16
C TYR A 435 -7.74 -15.24 -1.14
N ASP A 436 -8.68 -14.28 -1.07
CA ASP A 436 -10.11 -14.57 -1.16
C ASP A 436 -10.44 -15.28 -2.50
N ASN A 437 -9.86 -14.84 -3.61
CA ASN A 437 -10.06 -15.47 -4.91
C ASN A 437 -9.42 -16.87 -4.98
N ILE A 438 -8.25 -17.06 -4.34
CA ILE A 438 -7.63 -18.39 -4.20
C ILE A 438 -8.59 -19.34 -3.48
N ARG A 439 -9.19 -18.93 -2.39
CA ARG A 439 -10.19 -19.76 -1.66
C ARG A 439 -11.41 -20.09 -2.50
N LYS A 440 -11.91 -19.14 -3.32
CA LYS A 440 -13.09 -19.35 -4.19
C LYS A 440 -12.83 -20.47 -5.20
N PHE A 441 -11.72 -20.43 -5.93
CA PHE A 441 -11.46 -21.47 -6.93
C PHE A 441 -11.04 -22.80 -6.30
N ILE A 442 -10.33 -22.80 -5.16
CA ILE A 442 -10.04 -24.05 -4.41
C ILE A 442 -11.35 -24.69 -3.98
N ARG A 443 -12.29 -23.91 -3.42
CA ARG A 443 -13.63 -24.41 -3.06
C ARG A 443 -14.33 -25.02 -4.27
N TYR A 444 -14.27 -24.37 -5.42
CA TYR A 444 -14.86 -24.83 -6.66
C TYR A 444 -14.26 -26.16 -7.11
N LEU A 445 -12.95 -26.17 -7.40
CA LEU A 445 -12.28 -27.35 -7.94
C LEU A 445 -12.38 -28.58 -7.01
N LEU A 446 -12.13 -28.39 -5.71
CA LEU A 446 -12.19 -29.52 -4.78
C LEU A 446 -13.63 -30.05 -4.57
N ALA A 447 -14.65 -29.21 -4.67
CA ALA A 447 -16.05 -29.69 -4.60
C ALA A 447 -16.45 -30.45 -5.87
N CYS A 448 -15.99 -30.01 -7.04
CA CYS A 448 -16.18 -30.73 -8.31
C CYS A 448 -15.52 -32.11 -8.26
N ASN A 449 -14.22 -32.17 -7.91
CA ASN A 449 -13.49 -33.44 -7.79
C ASN A 449 -14.13 -34.38 -6.74
N ALA A 450 -14.58 -33.84 -5.60
CA ALA A 450 -15.29 -34.63 -4.59
C ALA A 450 -16.59 -35.23 -5.15
N GLY A 451 -17.32 -34.49 -5.98
CA GLY A 451 -18.51 -34.97 -6.67
C GLY A 451 -18.23 -36.09 -7.66
N GLU A 452 -17.15 -35.95 -8.44
CA GLU A 452 -16.68 -36.96 -9.39
C GLU A 452 -16.26 -38.26 -8.68
N VAL A 453 -15.40 -38.14 -7.67
CA VAL A 453 -14.95 -39.29 -6.85
C VAL A 453 -16.13 -39.99 -6.22
N LEU A 454 -17.06 -39.22 -5.63
CA LEU A 454 -18.25 -39.80 -4.99
C LEU A 454 -19.16 -40.52 -6.00
N THR A 455 -19.35 -39.94 -7.19
CA THR A 455 -20.11 -40.54 -8.28
C THR A 455 -19.54 -41.91 -8.65
N MET A 456 -18.25 -42.00 -8.85
CA MET A 456 -17.59 -43.26 -9.20
C MET A 456 -17.59 -44.25 -8.05
N LEU A 457 -17.30 -43.81 -6.82
CA LEU A 457 -17.26 -44.67 -5.64
C LEU A 457 -18.61 -45.28 -5.33
N VAL A 458 -19.69 -44.48 -5.35
CA VAL A 458 -21.07 -44.97 -5.07
C VAL A 458 -21.52 -45.95 -6.14
N ALA A 459 -21.23 -45.69 -7.42
CA ALA A 459 -21.53 -46.62 -8.49
C ALA A 459 -20.89 -48.00 -8.29
N VAL A 460 -19.61 -48.01 -7.88
CA VAL A 460 -18.89 -49.26 -7.60
C VAL A 460 -19.50 -50.00 -6.38
N ILE A 461 -19.82 -49.30 -5.28
CA ILE A 461 -20.39 -49.88 -4.07
C ILE A 461 -21.74 -50.51 -4.33
N ILE A 462 -22.57 -49.85 -5.16
CA ILE A 462 -23.95 -50.34 -5.48
C ILE A 462 -23.91 -51.40 -6.59
N GLY A 463 -22.77 -51.64 -7.24
CA GLY A 463 -22.63 -52.61 -8.33
C GLY A 463 -23.17 -52.12 -9.66
N LEU A 464 -23.24 -50.79 -9.88
CA LEU A 464 -23.65 -50.18 -11.15
C LEU A 464 -22.48 -50.20 -12.17
N PRO A 465 -22.80 -50.20 -13.48
CA PRO A 465 -21.78 -49.90 -14.47
C PRO A 465 -21.15 -48.51 -14.22
N LEU A 466 -19.86 -48.34 -14.57
CA LEU A 466 -19.19 -47.07 -14.39
C LEU A 466 -19.95 -45.92 -15.08
N PRO A 467 -20.38 -44.88 -14.35
CA PRO A 467 -21.13 -43.75 -14.92
C PRO A 467 -20.31 -42.85 -15.83
N LEU A 468 -18.98 -42.81 -15.63
CA LEU A 468 -18.03 -41.96 -16.37
C LEU A 468 -16.85 -42.79 -16.86
N VAL A 469 -16.27 -42.42 -17.99
CA VAL A 469 -15.02 -42.98 -18.49
C VAL A 469 -13.86 -42.02 -18.25
N PRO A 470 -12.60 -42.48 -18.13
CA PRO A 470 -11.44 -41.65 -17.78
C PRO A 470 -11.29 -40.39 -18.63
N ILE A 471 -11.52 -40.49 -19.93
CA ILE A 471 -11.40 -39.36 -20.84
C ILE A 471 -12.43 -38.25 -20.58
N GLN A 472 -13.64 -38.60 -20.09
CA GLN A 472 -14.66 -37.62 -19.72
C GLN A 472 -14.25 -36.87 -18.44
N ILE A 473 -13.64 -37.55 -17.45
CA ILE A 473 -13.12 -36.95 -16.23
C ILE A 473 -11.96 -35.99 -16.55
N LEU A 474 -11.03 -36.43 -17.38
CA LEU A 474 -9.92 -35.56 -17.81
C LEU A 474 -10.42 -34.30 -18.54
N TRP A 475 -11.45 -34.46 -19.41
CA TRP A 475 -12.09 -33.36 -20.09
C TRP A 475 -12.70 -32.35 -19.12
N MET A 476 -13.40 -32.81 -18.08
CA MET A 476 -13.99 -31.96 -17.06
C MET A 476 -12.92 -31.17 -16.33
N ASN A 477 -11.92 -31.84 -15.79
CA ASN A 477 -10.87 -31.20 -15.01
C ASN A 477 -10.07 -30.16 -15.78
N LEU A 478 -9.79 -30.38 -17.06
CA LEU A 478 -8.99 -29.49 -17.87
C LEU A 478 -9.80 -28.39 -18.57
N VAL A 479 -10.96 -28.73 -19.11
CA VAL A 479 -11.70 -27.82 -20.01
C VAL A 479 -12.88 -27.17 -19.30
N THR A 480 -13.81 -27.97 -18.75
CA THR A 480 -15.04 -27.40 -18.23
C THR A 480 -14.89 -26.80 -16.83
N ASP A 481 -13.96 -27.29 -16.01
CA ASP A 481 -13.67 -26.73 -14.69
C ASP A 481 -12.49 -25.74 -14.72
N GLY A 482 -11.50 -25.95 -15.58
CA GLY A 482 -10.32 -25.11 -15.67
C GLY A 482 -10.62 -23.64 -16.03
N LEU A 483 -11.42 -23.42 -17.06
CA LEU A 483 -11.77 -22.06 -17.52
C LEU A 483 -12.56 -21.26 -16.47
N PRO A 484 -13.64 -21.78 -15.86
CA PRO A 484 -14.34 -21.08 -14.77
C PRO A 484 -13.47 -20.85 -13.54
N ALA A 485 -12.57 -21.79 -13.19
CA ALA A 485 -11.63 -21.62 -12.08
C ALA A 485 -10.67 -20.44 -12.33
N ILE A 486 -10.12 -20.31 -13.56
CA ILE A 486 -9.30 -19.15 -13.95
C ILE A 486 -10.13 -17.87 -13.88
N ALA A 487 -11.36 -17.88 -14.36
CA ALA A 487 -12.23 -16.70 -14.34
C ALA A 487 -12.57 -16.23 -12.91
N LEU A 488 -12.66 -17.14 -11.92
CA LEU A 488 -12.80 -16.80 -10.49
C LEU A 488 -11.61 -16.01 -9.95
N THR A 489 -10.39 -16.19 -10.50
CA THR A 489 -9.22 -15.40 -10.07
C THR A 489 -9.33 -13.92 -10.45
N MET A 490 -10.20 -13.61 -11.43
CA MET A 490 -10.46 -12.25 -11.90
C MET A 490 -11.63 -11.57 -11.16
N ASP A 491 -12.21 -12.22 -10.16
CA ASP A 491 -13.31 -11.63 -9.39
C ASP A 491 -12.86 -10.31 -8.73
N PRO A 492 -13.72 -9.28 -8.75
CA PRO A 492 -13.39 -8.00 -8.13
C PRO A 492 -13.20 -8.13 -6.63
N LEU A 493 -12.48 -7.16 -6.06
CA LEU A 493 -12.27 -7.04 -4.62
C LEU A 493 -13.61 -6.95 -3.89
N ASP A 494 -13.75 -7.69 -2.79
CA ASP A 494 -14.86 -7.52 -1.86
C ASP A 494 -14.74 -6.15 -1.14
N PRO A 495 -15.74 -5.25 -1.26
CA PRO A 495 -15.70 -3.95 -0.60
C PRO A 495 -15.48 -4.02 0.93
N GLN A 496 -15.84 -5.15 1.55
CA GLN A 496 -15.67 -5.38 2.98
C GLN A 496 -14.32 -6.01 3.35
N ALA A 497 -13.42 -6.27 2.39
CA ALA A 497 -12.13 -6.90 2.65
C ALA A 497 -11.28 -6.10 3.66
N MET A 498 -11.34 -4.76 3.61
CA MET A 498 -10.64 -3.86 4.53
C MET A 498 -11.43 -3.53 5.81
N SER A 499 -12.59 -4.13 6.03
CA SER A 499 -13.34 -4.07 7.29
C SER A 499 -13.11 -5.29 8.18
N ARG A 500 -12.44 -6.30 7.67
CA ARG A 500 -12.14 -7.56 8.36
C ARG A 500 -10.76 -7.50 9.01
N LYS A 501 -10.60 -8.14 10.18
CA LYS A 501 -9.28 -8.32 10.81
C LYS A 501 -8.39 -9.19 9.92
N PRO A 502 -7.05 -9.02 9.97
CA PRO A 502 -6.13 -9.91 9.28
C PRO A 502 -6.33 -11.35 9.72
N ARG A 503 -6.19 -12.29 8.80
CA ARG A 503 -6.19 -13.73 9.14
C ARG A 503 -4.94 -14.10 9.93
N ARG A 504 -5.04 -15.13 10.75
CA ARG A 504 -3.86 -15.66 11.46
C ARG A 504 -2.97 -16.41 10.47
N PRO A 505 -1.63 -16.29 10.57
CA PRO A 505 -0.70 -16.94 9.63
C PRO A 505 -0.82 -18.45 9.57
N ARG A 506 -1.24 -19.07 10.69
CA ARG A 506 -1.45 -20.52 10.81
C ARG A 506 -2.83 -21.01 10.36
N GLU A 507 -3.70 -20.11 9.96
CA GLU A 507 -5.01 -20.48 9.42
C GLU A 507 -4.83 -21.02 7.99
N GLY A 508 -5.00 -22.33 7.85
CA GLY A 508 -4.96 -23.01 6.56
C GLY A 508 -6.12 -22.57 5.65
N VAL A 509 -6.00 -22.85 4.36
CA VAL A 509 -7.03 -22.52 3.35
C VAL A 509 -8.40 -23.10 3.71
N PHE A 510 -8.45 -24.23 4.41
CA PHE A 510 -9.67 -24.92 4.85
C PHE A 510 -10.32 -24.35 6.13
N SER A 511 -9.79 -23.27 6.69
CA SER A 511 -10.35 -22.60 7.87
C SER A 511 -11.80 -22.11 7.62
N GLU A 512 -12.49 -21.70 8.68
CA GLU A 512 -13.87 -21.17 8.65
C GLU A 512 -14.90 -22.14 8.05
N GLY A 513 -14.66 -23.45 8.13
CA GLY A 513 -15.58 -24.48 7.68
C GLY A 513 -15.65 -24.69 6.17
N LEU A 514 -14.62 -24.23 5.42
CA LEU A 514 -14.55 -24.42 3.98
C LEU A 514 -14.56 -25.92 3.60
N GLY A 515 -13.84 -26.77 4.35
CA GLY A 515 -13.83 -28.21 4.11
C GLY A 515 -15.23 -28.84 4.16
N LEU A 516 -16.07 -28.41 5.12
CA LEU A 516 -17.46 -28.89 5.20
C LEU A 516 -18.32 -28.37 4.04
N LYS A 517 -18.07 -27.15 3.56
CA LYS A 517 -18.76 -26.61 2.36
C LYS A 517 -18.38 -27.42 1.12
N ILE A 518 -17.10 -27.77 0.96
CA ILE A 518 -16.58 -28.59 -0.14
C ILE A 518 -17.22 -29.98 -0.10
N ALA A 519 -17.13 -30.66 1.04
CA ALA A 519 -17.70 -32.01 1.19
C ALA A 519 -19.21 -32.05 0.94
N SER A 520 -19.98 -31.12 1.54
CA SER A 520 -21.44 -31.09 1.36
C SER A 520 -21.83 -30.85 -0.09
N GLN A 521 -21.08 -29.99 -0.80
CA GLN A 521 -21.37 -29.71 -2.21
C GLN A 521 -20.98 -30.87 -3.12
N GLY A 522 -19.82 -31.49 -2.87
CA GLY A 522 -19.41 -32.71 -3.59
C GLY A 522 -20.45 -33.82 -3.46
N VAL A 523 -21.04 -34.02 -2.25
CA VAL A 523 -22.12 -34.99 -2.04
C VAL A 523 -23.36 -34.63 -2.88
N ILE A 524 -23.74 -33.37 -2.95
CA ILE A 524 -24.91 -32.95 -3.72
C ILE A 524 -24.69 -33.18 -5.22
N ILE A 525 -23.54 -32.79 -5.75
CA ILE A 525 -23.14 -32.97 -7.15
C ILE A 525 -23.12 -34.49 -7.48
N GLY A 526 -22.47 -35.29 -6.63
CA GLY A 526 -22.36 -36.73 -6.82
C GLY A 526 -23.72 -37.45 -6.82
N ILE A 527 -24.58 -37.12 -5.86
CA ILE A 527 -25.94 -37.70 -5.79
C ILE A 527 -26.75 -37.30 -7.01
N SER A 528 -26.75 -36.03 -7.43
CA SER A 528 -27.47 -35.58 -8.63
C SER A 528 -27.02 -36.32 -9.87
N THR A 529 -25.72 -36.55 -10.02
CA THR A 529 -25.15 -37.26 -11.17
C THR A 529 -25.52 -38.74 -11.18
N ILE A 530 -25.43 -39.40 -10.01
CA ILE A 530 -25.84 -40.81 -9.89
C ILE A 530 -27.33 -40.99 -10.16
N CYS A 531 -28.20 -40.12 -9.64
CA CYS A 531 -29.62 -40.14 -9.92
C CYS A 531 -29.88 -39.97 -11.42
N ALA A 532 -29.18 -39.04 -12.10
CA ALA A 532 -29.29 -38.86 -13.54
C ALA A 532 -28.89 -40.14 -14.31
N PHE A 533 -27.80 -40.79 -13.88
CA PHE A 533 -27.35 -42.04 -14.47
C PHE A 533 -28.38 -43.17 -14.31
N ILE A 534 -28.89 -43.39 -13.09
CA ILE A 534 -29.85 -44.46 -12.78
C ILE A 534 -31.16 -44.24 -13.51
N ILE A 535 -31.69 -43.00 -13.50
CA ILE A 535 -32.95 -42.67 -14.19
C ILE A 535 -32.80 -42.90 -15.70
N SER A 536 -31.76 -42.42 -16.32
CA SER A 536 -31.52 -42.62 -17.75
C SER A 536 -31.32 -44.09 -18.09
N LEU A 537 -30.58 -44.85 -17.28
CA LEU A 537 -30.37 -46.30 -17.50
C LEU A 537 -31.66 -47.08 -17.36
N ALA A 538 -32.50 -46.74 -16.37
CA ALA A 538 -33.79 -47.40 -16.17
C ALA A 538 -34.80 -47.12 -17.28
N LEU A 539 -34.79 -45.93 -17.85
CA LEU A 539 -35.73 -45.52 -18.90
C LEU A 539 -35.33 -45.99 -20.31
N CYS A 540 -34.02 -45.94 -20.61
CA CYS A 540 -33.55 -46.21 -21.99
C CYS A 540 -32.82 -47.55 -22.13
N GLY A 541 -32.35 -48.17 -21.07
CA GLY A 541 -31.62 -49.45 -21.10
C GLY A 541 -30.23 -49.39 -21.75
N GLU A 542 -29.83 -48.24 -22.27
CA GLU A 542 -28.56 -48.05 -23.02
C GLU A 542 -27.50 -47.39 -22.16
N ILE A 543 -26.40 -48.10 -21.88
CA ILE A 543 -25.30 -47.61 -21.01
C ILE A 543 -24.62 -46.38 -21.56
N LYS A 544 -24.41 -46.29 -22.90
CA LYS A 544 -23.77 -45.12 -23.52
C LYS A 544 -24.56 -43.84 -23.33
N ARG A 545 -25.90 -43.94 -23.49
CA ARG A 545 -26.82 -42.81 -23.29
C ARG A 545 -26.85 -42.41 -21.83
N ALA A 546 -26.96 -43.35 -20.88
CA ALA A 546 -26.92 -43.07 -19.47
C ALA A 546 -25.63 -42.41 -19.02
N ARG A 547 -24.46 -42.85 -19.56
CA ARG A 547 -23.16 -42.18 -19.34
C ARG A 547 -23.16 -40.76 -19.88
N THR A 548 -23.70 -40.50 -21.07
CA THR A 548 -23.76 -39.16 -21.65
C THR A 548 -24.63 -38.23 -20.81
N VAL A 549 -25.77 -38.73 -20.32
CA VAL A 549 -26.66 -37.96 -19.41
C VAL A 549 -25.94 -37.65 -18.09
N ALA A 550 -25.26 -38.63 -17.47
CA ALA A 550 -24.52 -38.43 -16.25
C ALA A 550 -23.36 -37.42 -16.42
N PHE A 551 -22.58 -37.58 -17.48
CA PHE A 551 -21.47 -36.66 -17.84
C PHE A 551 -21.97 -35.23 -18.01
N THR A 552 -23.06 -35.04 -18.78
CA THR A 552 -23.62 -33.71 -19.04
C THR A 552 -24.28 -33.11 -17.79
N CYS A 553 -24.97 -33.93 -16.99
CA CYS A 553 -25.55 -33.50 -15.71
C CYS A 553 -24.48 -33.02 -14.73
N LEU A 554 -23.34 -33.73 -14.63
CA LEU A 554 -22.20 -33.36 -13.79
C LEU A 554 -21.61 -32.02 -14.21
N VAL A 555 -21.32 -31.86 -15.50
CA VAL A 555 -20.78 -30.60 -16.04
C VAL A 555 -21.74 -29.42 -15.78
N MET A 556 -23.03 -29.60 -16.03
CA MET A 556 -24.04 -28.54 -15.80
C MET A 556 -24.14 -28.18 -14.31
N ALA A 557 -24.10 -29.17 -13.41
CA ALA A 557 -24.11 -28.92 -11.98
C ALA A 557 -22.85 -28.12 -11.51
N GLN A 558 -21.67 -28.44 -12.07
CA GLN A 558 -20.40 -27.73 -11.81
C GLN A 558 -20.47 -26.28 -12.33
N LEU A 559 -20.96 -26.07 -13.57
CA LEU A 559 -21.12 -24.73 -14.17
C LEU A 559 -22.13 -23.86 -13.42
N ILE A 560 -23.18 -24.44 -12.84
CA ILE A 560 -24.11 -23.71 -11.95
C ILE A 560 -23.42 -23.39 -10.62
N TYR A 561 -22.67 -24.34 -10.06
CA TYR A 561 -22.03 -24.19 -8.76
C TYR A 561 -20.95 -23.10 -8.75
N VAL A 562 -20.25 -22.85 -9.85
CA VAL A 562 -19.20 -21.81 -9.91
C VAL A 562 -19.72 -20.43 -9.51
N PHE A 563 -20.97 -20.10 -9.84
CA PHE A 563 -21.59 -18.83 -9.43
C PHE A 563 -21.78 -18.73 -7.91
N HIS A 564 -22.02 -19.85 -7.22
CA HIS A 564 -22.10 -19.90 -5.76
C HIS A 564 -20.73 -19.77 -5.08
N CYS A 565 -19.64 -20.02 -5.81
CA CYS A 565 -18.28 -19.87 -5.31
C CYS A 565 -17.79 -18.43 -5.34
N ARG A 566 -18.46 -17.49 -6.04
CA ARG A 566 -18.04 -16.08 -6.16
C ARG A 566 -17.98 -15.33 -4.83
N SER A 567 -18.77 -15.73 -3.85
CA SER A 567 -18.70 -15.10 -2.53
C SER A 567 -18.79 -16.15 -1.43
N GLU A 568 -17.99 -15.95 -0.39
CA GLU A 568 -18.09 -16.72 0.86
C GLU A 568 -18.97 -16.03 1.90
N TYR A 569 -19.16 -14.72 1.77
CA TYR A 569 -19.78 -13.84 2.77
C TYR A 569 -21.13 -13.28 2.32
N HIS A 570 -21.35 -13.09 1.02
CA HIS A 570 -22.56 -12.53 0.43
C HIS A 570 -23.41 -13.60 -0.25
N ARG A 571 -24.71 -13.34 -0.40
CA ARG A 571 -25.60 -14.22 -1.14
C ARG A 571 -25.42 -14.05 -2.64
N LEU A 572 -25.76 -15.08 -3.42
CA LEU A 572 -25.79 -14.97 -4.88
C LEU A 572 -26.72 -13.83 -5.35
N SER A 573 -27.83 -13.59 -4.63
CA SER A 573 -28.78 -12.49 -4.90
C SER A 573 -28.23 -11.10 -4.57
N GLU A 574 -27.17 -11.01 -3.76
CA GLU A 574 -26.48 -9.76 -3.38
C GLU A 574 -25.27 -9.51 -4.26
N THR A 575 -24.85 -10.51 -5.05
CA THR A 575 -23.68 -10.44 -5.93
C THR A 575 -24.15 -10.14 -7.34
N ASP A 576 -23.77 -9.00 -7.89
CA ASP A 576 -24.07 -8.70 -9.30
C ASP A 576 -23.24 -9.61 -10.20
N LEU A 577 -23.91 -10.45 -10.98
CA LEU A 577 -23.28 -11.40 -11.90
C LEU A 577 -22.48 -10.70 -12.99
N ARG A 578 -22.83 -9.45 -13.35
CA ARG A 578 -22.18 -8.68 -14.41
C ARG A 578 -20.81 -8.13 -14.01
N THR A 579 -20.47 -8.14 -12.74
CA THR A 579 -19.18 -7.62 -12.24
C THR A 579 -17.99 -8.48 -12.67
N ASN A 580 -18.22 -9.78 -13.03
CA ASN A 580 -17.20 -10.65 -13.58
C ASN A 580 -17.66 -11.22 -14.94
N ILE A 581 -17.48 -10.45 -16.00
CA ILE A 581 -17.84 -10.85 -17.37
C ILE A 581 -16.98 -12.03 -17.86
N TYR A 582 -15.76 -12.19 -17.35
CA TYR A 582 -14.87 -13.30 -17.71
C TYR A 582 -15.46 -14.64 -17.22
N LEU A 583 -16.12 -14.66 -16.05
CA LEU A 583 -16.77 -15.85 -15.55
C LEU A 583 -17.97 -16.25 -16.41
N ILE A 584 -18.78 -15.27 -16.82
CA ILE A 584 -19.92 -15.52 -17.72
C ILE A 584 -19.41 -16.09 -19.06
N GLY A 585 -18.35 -15.49 -19.61
CA GLY A 585 -17.72 -15.97 -20.84
C GLY A 585 -17.14 -17.38 -20.69
N ALA A 586 -16.43 -17.65 -19.57
CA ALA A 586 -15.87 -18.98 -19.30
C ALA A 586 -16.95 -20.06 -19.19
N VAL A 587 -18.05 -19.79 -18.47
CA VAL A 587 -19.19 -20.71 -18.35
C VAL A 587 -19.86 -20.95 -19.71
N ALA A 588 -20.05 -19.90 -20.50
CA ALA A 588 -20.63 -20.02 -21.85
C ALA A 588 -19.73 -20.86 -22.78
N ILE A 589 -18.42 -20.64 -22.75
CA ILE A 589 -17.46 -21.41 -23.54
C ILE A 589 -17.43 -22.87 -23.07
N SER A 590 -17.33 -23.12 -21.76
CA SER A 590 -17.35 -24.49 -21.21
C SER A 590 -18.65 -25.23 -21.55
N GLY A 591 -19.79 -24.54 -21.48
CA GLY A 591 -21.07 -25.11 -21.90
C GLY A 591 -21.12 -25.42 -23.41
N ALA A 592 -20.62 -24.51 -24.24
CA ALA A 592 -20.52 -24.75 -25.70
C ALA A 592 -19.59 -25.94 -26.03
N MET A 593 -18.44 -26.03 -25.34
CA MET A 593 -17.51 -27.15 -25.49
C MET A 593 -18.15 -28.48 -25.05
N GLN A 594 -18.98 -28.48 -24.00
CA GLN A 594 -19.75 -29.66 -23.59
C GLN A 594 -20.78 -30.07 -24.67
N LEU A 595 -21.46 -29.10 -25.26
CA LEU A 595 -22.38 -29.38 -26.38
C LEU A 595 -21.65 -30.00 -27.57
N LEU A 596 -20.44 -29.51 -27.90
CA LEU A 596 -19.61 -30.09 -28.95
C LEU A 596 -19.20 -31.55 -28.61
N ALA A 597 -18.86 -31.85 -27.37
CA ALA A 597 -18.54 -33.21 -26.91
C ALA A 597 -19.74 -34.18 -27.04
N VAL A 598 -20.97 -33.66 -26.95
CA VAL A 598 -22.20 -34.47 -27.04
C VAL A 598 -22.72 -34.63 -28.50
N TYR A 599 -22.63 -33.57 -29.30
CA TYR A 599 -23.30 -33.56 -30.64
C TYR A 599 -22.35 -33.66 -31.83
N LEU A 600 -21.04 -33.38 -31.69
CA LEU A 600 -20.11 -33.47 -32.79
C LEU A 600 -19.67 -34.93 -33.04
N PRO A 601 -19.91 -35.54 -34.23
CA PRO A 601 -19.64 -36.96 -34.49
C PRO A 601 -18.20 -37.39 -34.16
N VAL A 602 -17.23 -36.56 -34.49
CA VAL A 602 -15.81 -36.84 -34.17
C VAL A 602 -15.58 -36.88 -32.66
N ALA A 603 -16.17 -35.96 -31.93
CA ALA A 603 -16.06 -35.90 -30.47
C ALA A 603 -16.79 -37.05 -29.76
N GLN A 604 -17.97 -37.48 -30.31
CA GLN A 604 -18.69 -38.65 -29.81
C GLN A 604 -17.83 -39.93 -29.83
N GLY A 605 -17.00 -40.10 -30.86
CA GLY A 605 -16.05 -41.21 -30.95
C GLY A 605 -15.00 -41.19 -29.85
N VAL A 606 -14.48 -40.01 -29.55
CA VAL A 606 -13.42 -39.81 -28.52
C VAL A 606 -13.99 -39.93 -27.09
N PHE A 607 -15.08 -39.23 -26.83
CA PHE A 607 -15.68 -39.14 -25.47
C PHE A 607 -16.68 -40.26 -25.17
N HIS A 608 -16.93 -41.16 -26.12
CA HIS A 608 -17.94 -42.24 -26.02
C HIS A 608 -19.33 -41.70 -25.67
N THR A 609 -19.70 -40.57 -26.24
CA THR A 609 -20.99 -39.92 -26.04
C THR A 609 -21.99 -40.27 -27.16
N VAL A 610 -23.28 -39.98 -26.94
CA VAL A 610 -24.34 -40.06 -27.93
C VAL A 610 -25.17 -38.76 -27.89
N ALA A 611 -25.86 -38.45 -29.00
CA ALA A 611 -26.72 -37.29 -29.04
C ALA A 611 -27.90 -37.46 -28.06
N LEU A 612 -28.16 -36.42 -27.26
CA LEU A 612 -29.22 -36.35 -26.26
C LEU A 612 -30.50 -35.78 -26.88
N ASP A 613 -31.66 -36.29 -26.48
CA ASP A 613 -32.97 -35.77 -26.87
C ASP A 613 -33.53 -34.77 -25.82
N GLY A 614 -34.70 -34.19 -26.13
CA GLY A 614 -35.32 -33.18 -25.25
C GLY A 614 -35.66 -33.70 -23.86
N PHE A 615 -35.97 -35.01 -23.73
CA PHE A 615 -36.27 -35.62 -22.45
C PHE A 615 -35.05 -35.79 -21.57
N ASP A 616 -33.92 -36.15 -22.15
CA ASP A 616 -32.61 -36.20 -21.45
C ASP A 616 -32.25 -34.84 -20.87
N TRP A 617 -32.45 -33.75 -21.64
CA TRP A 617 -32.19 -32.39 -21.17
C TRP A 617 -33.10 -31.98 -19.99
N ILE A 618 -34.36 -32.42 -19.97
CA ILE A 618 -35.25 -32.18 -18.82
C ILE A 618 -34.66 -32.82 -17.56
N ILE A 619 -34.23 -34.09 -17.64
CA ILE A 619 -33.59 -34.79 -16.52
C ILE A 619 -32.35 -34.03 -16.06
N ILE A 620 -31.47 -33.61 -16.99
CA ILE A 620 -30.23 -32.90 -16.71
C ILE A 620 -30.55 -31.58 -16.01
N PHE A 621 -31.45 -30.74 -16.52
CA PHE A 621 -31.74 -29.44 -15.91
C PHE A 621 -32.42 -29.55 -14.55
N LEU A 622 -33.32 -30.53 -14.36
CA LEU A 622 -33.93 -30.76 -13.07
C LEU A 622 -32.92 -31.17 -12.01
N LEU A 623 -32.00 -32.10 -12.32
CA LEU A 623 -31.07 -32.63 -11.34
C LEU A 623 -29.85 -31.71 -11.14
N SER A 624 -29.32 -31.06 -12.18
CA SER A 624 -28.26 -30.08 -12.04
C SER A 624 -28.74 -28.80 -11.37
N GLY A 625 -29.93 -28.31 -11.66
CA GLY A 625 -30.55 -27.14 -11.04
C GLY A 625 -30.90 -27.36 -9.56
N TRP A 626 -31.28 -28.56 -9.18
CA TRP A 626 -31.54 -28.95 -7.79
C TRP A 626 -30.31 -28.72 -6.90
N SER A 627 -29.09 -28.98 -7.42
CA SER A 627 -27.85 -28.74 -6.69
C SER A 627 -27.71 -27.27 -6.27
N GLY A 628 -28.08 -26.33 -7.12
CA GLY A 628 -28.06 -24.89 -6.83
C GLY A 628 -29.10 -24.48 -5.78
N ILE A 629 -30.34 -25.02 -5.87
CA ILE A 629 -31.42 -24.74 -4.93
C ILE A 629 -31.06 -25.25 -3.53
N PHE A 630 -30.47 -26.43 -3.43
CA PHE A 630 -30.10 -27.05 -2.16
C PHE A 630 -28.98 -26.26 -1.43
N VAL A 631 -28.06 -25.66 -2.16
CA VAL A 631 -27.07 -24.75 -1.58
C VAL A 631 -27.74 -23.57 -0.89
N VAL A 632 -28.73 -22.96 -1.55
CA VAL A 632 -29.47 -21.82 -0.96
C VAL A 632 -30.23 -22.26 0.30
N ILE A 633 -30.80 -23.45 0.32
CA ILE A 633 -31.52 -24.01 1.48
C ILE A 633 -30.56 -24.27 2.65
N ILE A 634 -29.40 -24.92 2.39
CA ILE A 634 -28.38 -25.19 3.42
C ILE A 634 -27.83 -23.88 4.00
N GLU A 635 -27.53 -22.88 3.18
CA GLU A 635 -27.07 -21.58 3.64
C GLU A 635 -28.11 -20.88 4.53
N LYS A 636 -29.39 -20.94 4.17
CA LYS A 636 -30.49 -20.44 5.01
C LYS A 636 -30.54 -21.15 6.37
N ALA A 637 -30.49 -22.48 6.37
CA ALA A 637 -30.51 -23.28 7.59
C ALA A 637 -29.34 -23.00 8.52
N ARG A 638 -28.10 -22.92 7.98
CA ARG A 638 -26.88 -22.58 8.76
C ARG A 638 -26.98 -21.20 9.41
N ARG A 639 -27.54 -20.20 8.72
CA ARG A 639 -27.69 -18.83 9.29
C ARG A 639 -28.73 -18.81 10.41
N LEU A 640 -29.81 -19.59 10.29
CA LEU A 640 -30.80 -19.72 11.36
C LEU A 640 -30.18 -20.35 12.63
N ILE A 641 -29.35 -21.36 12.46
CA ILE A 641 -28.61 -21.99 13.56
C ILE A 641 -27.63 -21.01 14.20
N LYS A 642 -26.86 -20.27 13.39
CA LYS A 642 -25.88 -19.29 13.87
C LYS A 642 -26.53 -18.10 14.61
N ARG A 643 -27.72 -17.67 14.18
CA ARG A 643 -28.52 -16.67 14.90
C ARG A 643 -29.04 -17.19 16.26
N ARG A 644 -29.44 -18.44 16.35
CA ARG A 644 -29.87 -19.05 17.62
C ARG A 644 -28.71 -19.19 18.61
N THR A 645 -27.50 -19.56 18.16
CA THR A 645 -26.32 -19.69 19.02
C THR A 645 -25.74 -18.35 19.46
N SER A 646 -25.91 -17.26 18.71
CA SER A 646 -25.52 -15.91 19.15
C SER A 646 -26.47 -15.31 20.19
N VAL A 647 -27.74 -15.69 20.19
CA VAL A 647 -28.74 -15.25 21.20
C VAL A 647 -28.56 -15.99 22.53
N ILE A 648 -27.94 -17.18 22.52
CA ILE A 648 -27.69 -17.97 23.77
C ILE A 648 -26.34 -17.56 24.44
N ARG A 649 -25.51 -16.73 23.80
CA ARG A 649 -24.22 -16.24 24.32
C ARG A 649 -24.24 -14.77 24.78
N VAL A 650 -25.37 -14.13 24.83
CA VAL A 650 -25.67 -12.89 25.54
C VAL A 650 -26.48 -13.25 26.79
#